data_09c96d84d58e5f2d06422f3c1ce663a6
#
_entry.id   09c96d84d58e5f2d06422f3c1ce663a6
#
_cell.length_a   1.000
_cell.length_b   1.000
_cell.length_c   1.000
_cell.angle_alpha   90.00
_cell.angle_beta   90.00
_cell.angle_gamma   90.00
#
_symmetry.space_group_name_H-M   'P 1'
#
loop_
_entity.id
_entity.type
_entity.pdbx_description
1 polymer ?
#
loop_
_entity_poly.entity_id
_entity_poly.type
_entity_poly.pdbx_seq_one_letter_code
_entity_poly.pdbx_strand_id
1 'polypeptide(L)'
;PGHSSAASDVYKRQEKEHAEGTVKATRSRFGFVVLDDNREIFLPPDEMQRVLPGDRVSVVIKPAAAKDKSGKNQSTAELEKLVSTSVNNFVGEVVQKGKAFFVAPDVPELMHFTRWLFIPPNARSGAKAGDLVQCQLQRHPFADGKPSVKVLQSFGPIGTPGLENDYCAARAGIQKMLPKEQFKTIKALVDGGVTVDDTREDLRALPLVSIDSPNTVDIDDAICAEPQDNGWLLTVAIADPTTCLREAADLTTLIATRGTSHYFHGLAIPMLPEALAQSATLRPEEDKNAVVCRLNISPDGDITNSSIQLAIVQSKAKLSYQEVEEVLTNGAEHEFADTLKHLNDCYSALRTWRESRELIIEHRPEHRWLLNENKQIDRIEEVQKKTSQLLVEECMVAANRCIAQALKDAELPGPFVTHAGIRRDRAEEAKEFLTRFLPDQHALDFSTLDGFRTLINELNAATGERPLRSMINRLMSRASFSVKPAPHMGMALPVYTNGTSPLRKALDFCVHLQLKAMLGDTSVKTAPATVFDLINQASAKNRQAVTAANNWLSCNFLNAQSANGQSDYEAEIVHITTSGFTVKLKDLGLEGTVDLRREEEKFSFDKWEMALASKTRRYQLRQQIRVQYQPVEKPRGESASFCVI
;
A
#
# COMPACT_ATOMS: atom_id res chain seq x y z
N PRO A 1 -1.61 -84.73 27.53
CA PRO A 1 -0.95 -83.50 27.76
C PRO A 1 -1.51 -82.38 26.91
N GLY A 2 -1.94 -81.29 27.61
CA GLY A 2 -2.59 -80.11 27.02
C GLY A 2 -1.60 -79.14 26.39
N HIS A 3 -2.01 -78.54 25.34
CA HIS A 3 -1.36 -77.37 24.81
C HIS A 3 -2.24 -76.13 25.06
N SER A 4 -1.78 -75.33 26.00
CA SER A 4 -2.24 -73.97 26.20
C SER A 4 -1.63 -73.08 25.10
N SER A 5 -2.45 -72.51 24.21
CA SER A 5 -2.02 -71.47 23.31
C SER A 5 -2.28 -70.11 23.97
N ALA A 6 -1.20 -69.52 24.44
CA ALA A 6 -1.23 -68.11 24.84
C ALA A 6 -1.34 -67.25 23.58
N ALA A 7 -2.53 -66.69 23.34
CA ALA A 7 -2.70 -65.59 22.39
C ALA A 7 -2.08 -64.34 23.01
N SER A 8 -0.94 -63.96 22.52
CA SER A 8 -0.35 -62.67 22.86
C SER A 8 -1.16 -61.56 22.20
N ASP A 9 -1.92 -60.84 22.98
CA ASP A 9 -2.52 -59.56 22.63
C ASP A 9 -1.38 -58.55 22.41
N VAL A 10 -0.94 -58.45 21.18
CA VAL A 10 -0.10 -57.33 20.74
C VAL A 10 -1.00 -56.13 20.52
N TYR A 11 -1.30 -55.38 21.57
CA TYR A 11 -1.78 -54.02 21.46
C TYR A 11 -0.66 -53.22 20.79
N LYS A 12 -0.73 -53.01 19.48
CA LYS A 12 0.03 -51.97 18.80
C LYS A 12 -0.42 -50.64 19.41
N ARG A 13 0.37 -50.06 20.33
CA ARG A 13 0.30 -48.65 20.65
C ARG A 13 0.54 -47.92 19.31
N GLN A 14 -0.55 -47.43 18.70
CA GLN A 14 -0.43 -46.45 17.63
C GLN A 14 0.29 -45.25 18.24
N GLU A 15 1.50 -44.98 17.79
CA GLU A 15 2.20 -43.74 18.12
C GLU A 15 1.28 -42.59 17.72
N LYS A 16 0.96 -41.74 18.70
CA LYS A 16 0.16 -40.52 18.46
C LYS A 16 1.01 -39.58 17.60
N GLU A 17 0.56 -39.27 16.40
CA GLU A 17 1.24 -38.28 15.57
C GLU A 17 1.02 -36.87 16.16
N HIS A 18 2.11 -36.22 16.57
CA HIS A 18 2.12 -34.85 17.04
C HIS A 18 2.56 -33.92 15.92
N ALA A 19 1.88 -32.81 15.72
CA ALA A 19 2.23 -31.82 14.71
C ALA A 19 1.88 -30.41 15.18
N GLU A 20 2.53 -29.42 14.58
CA GLU A 20 2.17 -28.02 14.72
C GLU A 20 1.53 -27.49 13.46
N GLY A 21 0.62 -26.53 13.63
CA GLY A 21 -0.04 -25.90 12.51
C GLY A 21 -0.84 -24.67 12.91
N THR A 22 -1.42 -24.02 11.91
CA THR A 22 -2.19 -22.80 12.06
C THR A 22 -3.69 -23.06 11.91
N VAL A 23 -4.48 -22.53 12.83
CA VAL A 23 -5.94 -22.68 12.84
C VAL A 23 -6.59 -21.87 11.74
N LYS A 24 -7.40 -22.55 10.92
CA LYS A 24 -8.21 -21.95 9.84
C LYS A 24 -9.69 -22.16 10.15
N ALA A 25 -10.44 -21.05 10.30
CA ALA A 25 -11.88 -21.10 10.52
C ALA A 25 -12.65 -21.36 9.21
N THR A 26 -13.88 -21.89 9.37
CA THR A 26 -14.89 -21.99 8.32
C THR A 26 -16.11 -21.17 8.69
N ARG A 27 -17.08 -21.05 7.78
CA ARG A 27 -18.39 -20.43 8.07
C ARG A 27 -19.26 -21.30 9.01
N SER A 28 -18.80 -22.51 9.31
CA SER A 28 -19.45 -23.44 10.22
C SER A 28 -18.79 -23.40 11.61
N ARG A 29 -19.29 -24.21 12.53
CA ARG A 29 -18.75 -24.28 13.91
C ARG A 29 -17.41 -25.02 14.02
N PHE A 30 -16.93 -25.68 12.94
CA PHE A 30 -15.66 -26.40 12.88
C PHE A 30 -14.62 -25.62 12.08
N GLY A 31 -13.37 -26.03 12.20
CA GLY A 31 -12.25 -25.48 11.44
C GLY A 31 -11.29 -26.56 10.96
N PHE A 32 -10.10 -26.13 10.59
CA PHE A 32 -8.98 -27.00 10.22
C PHE A 32 -7.69 -26.48 10.87
N VAL A 33 -6.76 -27.36 11.10
CA VAL A 33 -5.36 -27.02 11.40
C VAL A 33 -4.55 -27.28 10.14
N VAL A 34 -3.97 -26.23 9.56
CA VAL A 34 -3.07 -26.31 8.42
C VAL A 34 -1.68 -26.55 8.97
N LEU A 35 -1.14 -27.73 8.75
CA LEU A 35 0.18 -28.13 9.22
C LEU A 35 1.30 -27.51 8.38
N ASP A 36 2.53 -27.55 8.86
CA ASP A 36 3.70 -27.00 8.16
C ASP A 36 4.00 -27.74 6.84
N ASP A 37 3.52 -28.97 6.68
CA ASP A 37 3.57 -29.76 5.44
C ASP A 37 2.39 -29.53 4.49
N ASN A 38 1.56 -28.51 4.76
CA ASN A 38 0.33 -28.14 4.04
C ASN A 38 -0.84 -29.15 4.13
N ARG A 39 -0.77 -30.16 4.99
CA ARG A 39 -1.95 -31.00 5.28
C ARG A 39 -2.98 -30.20 6.07
N GLU A 40 -4.25 -30.30 5.69
CA GLU A 40 -5.39 -29.75 6.46
C GLU A 40 -6.03 -30.86 7.32
N ILE A 41 -5.96 -30.72 8.64
CA ILE A 41 -6.54 -31.67 9.60
C ILE A 41 -7.82 -31.07 10.18
N PHE A 42 -8.91 -31.86 10.19
CA PHE A 42 -10.20 -31.41 10.69
C PHE A 42 -10.14 -31.08 12.18
N LEU A 43 -10.63 -29.88 12.54
CA LEU A 43 -10.74 -29.42 13.91
C LEU A 43 -12.22 -29.40 14.31
N PRO A 44 -12.66 -30.29 15.24
CA PRO A 44 -14.05 -30.40 15.64
C PRO A 44 -14.59 -29.12 16.30
N PRO A 45 -15.93 -28.95 16.35
CA PRO A 45 -16.56 -27.77 16.95
C PRO A 45 -16.13 -27.50 18.40
N ASP A 46 -15.96 -28.53 19.21
CA ASP A 46 -15.57 -28.38 20.62
C ASP A 46 -14.13 -27.90 20.77
N GLU A 47 -13.22 -28.40 19.93
CA GLU A 47 -11.83 -27.92 19.87
C GLU A 47 -11.77 -26.51 19.25
N MET A 48 -12.55 -26.24 18.21
CA MET A 48 -12.60 -24.91 17.58
C MET A 48 -13.10 -23.82 18.55
N GLN A 49 -13.87 -24.17 19.57
CA GLN A 49 -14.27 -23.22 20.62
C GLN A 49 -13.11 -22.74 21.50
N ARG A 50 -12.01 -23.48 21.56
CA ARG A 50 -10.85 -23.22 22.42
C ARG A 50 -9.76 -22.38 21.71
N VAL A 51 -9.91 -22.12 20.43
CA VAL A 51 -8.91 -21.39 19.64
C VAL A 51 -9.53 -20.26 18.85
N LEU A 52 -8.67 -19.36 18.36
CA LEU A 52 -9.01 -18.30 17.45
C LEU A 52 -8.41 -18.59 16.05
N PRO A 53 -9.05 -18.15 14.97
CA PRO A 53 -8.46 -18.24 13.64
C PRO A 53 -7.08 -17.56 13.61
N GLY A 54 -6.09 -18.22 12.98
CA GLY A 54 -4.71 -17.75 12.93
C GLY A 54 -3.84 -18.15 14.13
N ASP A 55 -4.40 -18.80 15.16
CA ASP A 55 -3.60 -19.35 16.25
C ASP A 55 -2.67 -20.44 15.75
N ARG A 56 -1.43 -20.43 16.23
CA ARG A 56 -0.51 -21.56 16.08
C ARG A 56 -0.67 -22.51 17.24
N VAL A 57 -0.93 -23.78 16.93
CA VAL A 57 -1.24 -24.80 17.93
C VAL A 57 -0.41 -26.07 17.70
N SER A 58 -0.10 -26.77 18.78
CA SER A 58 0.34 -28.16 18.76
C SER A 58 -0.90 -29.05 18.89
N VAL A 59 -0.99 -30.06 18.05
CA VAL A 59 -2.12 -30.99 17.97
C VAL A 59 -1.67 -32.45 17.97
N VAL A 60 -2.52 -33.31 18.51
CA VAL A 60 -2.44 -34.75 18.32
C VAL A 60 -3.38 -35.13 17.20
N ILE A 61 -2.87 -35.78 16.18
CA ILE A 61 -3.65 -36.26 15.04
C ILE A 61 -4.23 -37.63 15.38
N LYS A 62 -5.55 -37.69 15.44
CA LYS A 62 -6.30 -38.94 15.62
C LYS A 62 -6.68 -39.48 14.24
N PRO A 63 -6.44 -40.79 13.98
CA PRO A 63 -6.88 -41.40 12.73
C PRO A 63 -8.40 -41.34 12.60
N ALA A 64 -8.90 -41.34 11.39
CA ALA A 64 -10.32 -41.23 11.09
C ALA A 64 -11.13 -42.36 11.71
N ALA A 65 -12.06 -42.03 12.57
CA ALA A 65 -13.03 -42.98 13.15
C ALA A 65 -14.23 -43.22 12.22
N ALA A 66 -14.48 -42.34 11.22
CA ALA A 66 -15.58 -42.44 10.28
C ALA A 66 -15.20 -41.78 8.93
N LYS A 67 -15.85 -42.22 7.86
CA LYS A 67 -15.73 -41.60 6.53
C LYS A 67 -16.54 -40.30 6.50
N ASP A 68 -16.00 -39.27 5.86
CA ASP A 68 -16.73 -38.02 5.58
C ASP A 68 -17.86 -38.25 4.56
N LYS A 69 -18.66 -37.19 4.29
CA LYS A 69 -19.74 -37.22 3.29
C LYS A 69 -19.24 -37.52 1.85
N SER A 70 -17.94 -37.41 1.61
CA SER A 70 -17.27 -37.75 0.33
C SER A 70 -16.67 -39.16 0.32
N GLY A 71 -16.82 -39.92 1.40
CA GLY A 71 -16.30 -41.29 1.53
C GLY A 71 -14.80 -41.38 1.87
N LYS A 72 -14.14 -40.26 2.18
CA LYS A 72 -12.73 -40.23 2.59
C LYS A 72 -12.57 -40.33 4.10
N ASN A 73 -11.51 -41.00 4.53
CA ASN A 73 -11.11 -41.04 5.93
C ASN A 73 -10.58 -39.67 6.35
N GLN A 74 -11.24 -38.98 7.27
CA GLN A 74 -10.85 -37.65 7.73
C GLN A 74 -10.20 -37.74 9.12
N SER A 75 -8.90 -37.48 9.21
CA SER A 75 -8.18 -37.38 10.48
C SER A 75 -8.64 -36.15 11.25
N THR A 76 -8.65 -36.26 12.58
CA THR A 76 -9.15 -35.23 13.49
C THR A 76 -8.01 -34.68 14.35
N ALA A 77 -7.92 -33.37 14.49
CA ALA A 77 -6.98 -32.70 15.38
C ALA A 77 -7.58 -32.57 16.79
N GLU A 78 -6.82 -32.92 17.80
CA GLU A 78 -7.06 -32.63 19.21
C GLU A 78 -6.01 -31.63 19.69
N LEU A 79 -6.44 -30.52 20.26
CA LEU A 79 -5.54 -29.46 20.71
C LEU A 79 -4.75 -29.89 21.95
N GLU A 80 -3.43 -29.80 21.87
CA GLU A 80 -2.52 -30.12 22.97
C GLU A 80 -2.00 -28.83 23.64
N LYS A 81 -1.52 -27.87 22.83
CA LYS A 81 -0.92 -26.63 23.32
C LYS A 81 -1.18 -25.48 22.37
N LEU A 82 -1.45 -24.29 22.95
CA LEU A 82 -1.37 -23.02 22.24
C LEU A 82 0.11 -22.60 22.15
N VAL A 83 0.66 -22.50 20.94
CA VAL A 83 2.04 -22.06 20.72
C VAL A 83 2.12 -20.55 20.67
N SER A 84 1.25 -19.91 19.87
CA SER A 84 1.13 -18.46 19.80
C SER A 84 -0.25 -18.04 19.27
N THR A 85 -0.64 -16.80 19.52
CA THR A 85 -1.84 -16.20 18.95
C THR A 85 -1.46 -15.01 18.07
N SER A 86 -2.09 -14.89 16.90
CA SER A 86 -1.95 -13.75 16.00
C SER A 86 -2.90 -12.60 16.36
N VAL A 87 -3.96 -12.89 17.14
CA VAL A 87 -5.02 -11.94 17.46
C VAL A 87 -4.79 -11.37 18.86
N ASN A 88 -4.01 -10.28 18.94
CA ASN A 88 -3.85 -9.53 20.18
C ASN A 88 -4.78 -8.32 20.25
N ASN A 89 -4.71 -7.46 19.24
CA ASN A 89 -5.54 -6.27 19.10
C ASN A 89 -6.40 -6.42 17.83
N PHE A 90 -7.66 -6.04 17.93
CA PHE A 90 -8.60 -6.10 16.82
C PHE A 90 -9.70 -5.04 17.00
N VAL A 91 -10.49 -4.81 15.97
CA VAL A 91 -11.64 -3.90 16.00
C VAL A 91 -12.94 -4.66 15.90
N GLY A 92 -14.04 -4.04 16.35
CA GLY A 92 -15.37 -4.63 16.28
C GLY A 92 -16.45 -3.69 16.78
N GLU A 93 -17.70 -4.18 16.77
CA GLU A 93 -18.87 -3.47 17.27
C GLU A 93 -19.27 -4.01 18.64
N VAL A 94 -19.57 -3.10 19.57
CA VAL A 94 -20.09 -3.47 20.91
C VAL A 94 -21.54 -3.92 20.79
N VAL A 95 -21.82 -5.13 21.26
CA VAL A 95 -23.16 -5.72 21.29
C VAL A 95 -23.57 -5.99 22.72
N GLN A 96 -24.81 -5.65 23.09
CA GLN A 96 -25.37 -5.91 24.40
C GLN A 96 -26.38 -7.07 24.35
N LYS A 97 -26.24 -8.03 25.25
CA LYS A 97 -27.24 -9.07 25.50
C LYS A 97 -27.63 -9.07 26.99
N GLY A 98 -28.84 -8.62 27.27
CA GLY A 98 -29.28 -8.41 28.66
C GLY A 98 -28.38 -7.38 29.34
N LYS A 99 -27.72 -7.79 30.45
CA LYS A 99 -26.76 -6.94 31.17
C LYS A 99 -25.30 -7.13 30.73
N ALA A 100 -25.02 -8.09 29.86
CA ALA A 100 -23.67 -8.42 29.40
C ALA A 100 -23.32 -7.71 28.09
N PHE A 101 -22.07 -7.29 28.01
CA PHE A 101 -21.50 -6.62 26.81
C PHE A 101 -20.49 -7.56 26.16
N PHE A 102 -20.51 -7.52 24.85
CA PHE A 102 -19.64 -8.31 23.99
C PHE A 102 -19.09 -7.43 22.85
N VAL A 103 -18.05 -7.87 22.20
CA VAL A 103 -17.62 -7.32 20.92
C VAL A 103 -17.84 -8.35 19.80
N ALA A 104 -18.47 -7.92 18.72
CA ALA A 104 -18.51 -8.64 17.45
C ALA A 104 -17.28 -8.23 16.64
N PRO A 105 -16.28 -9.13 16.42
CA PRO A 105 -15.05 -8.77 15.73
C PRO A 105 -15.30 -8.41 14.26
N ASP A 106 -14.53 -7.45 13.76
CA ASP A 106 -14.52 -6.99 12.35
C ASP A 106 -13.08 -6.93 11.83
N VAL A 107 -12.49 -8.10 11.63
CA VAL A 107 -11.14 -8.24 11.05
C VAL A 107 -11.09 -9.49 10.17
N PRO A 108 -10.25 -9.49 9.10
CA PRO A 108 -10.17 -10.62 8.17
C PRO A 108 -9.85 -11.96 8.84
N GLU A 109 -8.98 -11.95 9.84
CA GLU A 109 -8.54 -13.13 10.58
C GLU A 109 -9.70 -13.77 11.34
N LEU A 110 -10.67 -12.97 11.79
CA LEU A 110 -11.85 -13.41 12.54
C LEU A 110 -13.14 -13.40 11.69
N MET A 111 -13.08 -13.18 10.40
CA MET A 111 -14.24 -13.01 9.52
C MET A 111 -15.23 -14.19 9.56
N HIS A 112 -14.74 -15.41 9.81
CA HIS A 112 -15.58 -16.61 9.96
C HIS A 112 -15.81 -17.00 11.42
N PHE A 113 -15.35 -16.16 12.37
CA PHE A 113 -15.54 -16.38 13.79
C PHE A 113 -16.90 -15.84 14.21
N THR A 114 -17.86 -16.73 14.45
CA THR A 114 -19.27 -16.37 14.72
C THR A 114 -19.54 -16.05 16.19
N ARG A 115 -18.52 -16.11 17.05
CA ARG A 115 -18.67 -15.90 18.49
C ARG A 115 -18.36 -14.47 18.87
N TRP A 116 -19.18 -13.91 19.74
CA TRP A 116 -18.90 -12.64 20.37
C TRP A 116 -17.96 -12.82 21.56
N LEU A 117 -17.04 -11.87 21.75
CA LEU A 117 -16.06 -11.91 22.82
C LEU A 117 -16.53 -11.06 23.99
N PHE A 118 -16.52 -11.62 25.19
CA PHE A 118 -17.05 -10.95 26.39
C PHE A 118 -16.21 -9.74 26.81
N ILE A 119 -16.88 -8.63 27.16
CA ILE A 119 -16.25 -7.43 27.71
C ILE A 119 -16.62 -7.33 29.19
N PRO A 120 -15.68 -7.59 30.14
CA PRO A 120 -15.91 -7.43 31.56
C PRO A 120 -16.34 -5.99 31.93
N PRO A 121 -17.13 -5.77 32.96
CA PRO A 121 -17.62 -4.45 33.36
C PRO A 121 -16.50 -3.40 33.54
N ASN A 122 -15.37 -3.81 34.13
CA ASN A 122 -14.20 -2.97 34.39
C ASN A 122 -13.30 -2.77 33.17
N ALA A 123 -13.60 -3.44 32.04
CA ALA A 123 -12.80 -3.40 30.80
C ALA A 123 -13.51 -2.68 29.64
N ARG A 124 -14.64 -2.01 29.90
CA ARG A 124 -15.50 -1.35 28.88
C ARG A 124 -14.99 0.01 28.43
N SER A 125 -14.17 0.70 29.23
CA SER A 125 -13.65 2.05 28.93
C SER A 125 -14.74 3.05 28.48
N GLY A 126 -15.96 2.95 29.03
CA GLY A 126 -17.10 3.82 28.69
C GLY A 126 -17.84 3.49 27.39
N ALA A 127 -17.45 2.44 26.68
CA ALA A 127 -18.09 2.04 25.43
C ALA A 127 -19.54 1.58 25.64
N LYS A 128 -20.41 1.98 24.71
CA LYS A 128 -21.86 1.69 24.69
C LYS A 128 -22.18 0.69 23.58
N ALA A 129 -23.36 0.08 23.67
CA ALA A 129 -23.86 -0.78 22.60
C ALA A 129 -23.99 0.01 21.29
N GLY A 130 -23.51 -0.56 20.19
CA GLY A 130 -23.44 0.08 18.87
C GLY A 130 -22.17 0.89 18.61
N ASP A 131 -21.32 1.11 19.62
CA ASP A 131 -20.03 1.75 19.41
C ASP A 131 -19.09 0.83 18.63
N LEU A 132 -18.33 1.42 17.72
CA LEU A 132 -17.16 0.77 17.12
C LEU A 132 -15.97 0.96 18.05
N VAL A 133 -15.22 -0.12 18.29
CA VAL A 133 -14.15 -0.13 19.29
C VAL A 133 -12.90 -0.83 18.78
N GLN A 134 -11.76 -0.46 19.36
CA GLN A 134 -10.55 -1.25 19.34
C GLN A 134 -10.42 -2.01 20.66
N CYS A 135 -10.18 -3.30 20.56
CA CYS A 135 -10.08 -4.21 21.71
C CYS A 135 -8.73 -4.92 21.76
N GLN A 136 -8.36 -5.33 22.96
CA GLN A 136 -7.25 -6.23 23.23
C GLN A 136 -7.76 -7.52 23.85
N LEU A 137 -7.27 -8.66 23.39
CA LEU A 137 -7.54 -9.95 24.00
C LEU A 137 -6.92 -10.01 25.39
N GLN A 138 -7.73 -10.18 26.44
CA GLN A 138 -7.28 -10.35 27.83
C GLN A 138 -7.16 -11.82 28.22
N ARG A 139 -8.13 -12.63 27.80
CA ARG A 139 -8.19 -14.05 28.10
C ARG A 139 -8.42 -14.82 26.82
N HIS A 140 -7.45 -15.68 26.50
CA HIS A 140 -7.56 -16.58 25.37
C HIS A 140 -8.52 -17.73 25.69
N PRO A 141 -9.35 -18.22 24.74
CA PRO A 141 -10.31 -19.29 24.99
C PRO A 141 -9.69 -20.67 25.21
N PHE A 142 -8.39 -20.85 25.03
CA PHE A 142 -7.72 -22.18 25.01
C PHE A 142 -8.04 -23.05 26.23
N ALA A 143 -8.06 -22.46 27.44
CA ALA A 143 -8.24 -23.21 28.67
C ALA A 143 -9.68 -23.69 28.88
N ASP A 144 -10.69 -22.82 28.62
CA ASP A 144 -12.08 -23.07 29.02
C ASP A 144 -13.14 -22.61 28.00
N GLY A 145 -12.70 -22.17 26.80
CA GLY A 145 -13.59 -21.67 25.75
C GLY A 145 -14.29 -20.36 26.08
N LYS A 146 -13.81 -19.57 27.06
CA LYS A 146 -14.42 -18.30 27.52
C LYS A 146 -13.49 -17.12 27.27
N PRO A 147 -13.39 -16.61 26.03
CA PRO A 147 -12.56 -15.46 25.72
C PRO A 147 -13.11 -14.18 26.35
N SER A 148 -12.20 -13.29 26.77
CA SER A 148 -12.55 -11.95 27.20
C SER A 148 -11.60 -10.91 26.63
N VAL A 149 -12.11 -9.69 26.46
CA VAL A 149 -11.39 -8.58 25.86
C VAL A 149 -11.51 -7.32 26.71
N LYS A 150 -10.55 -6.41 26.51
CA LYS A 150 -10.58 -5.05 27.04
C LYS A 150 -10.73 -4.07 25.89
N VAL A 151 -11.61 -3.10 26.03
CA VAL A 151 -11.71 -1.96 25.12
C VAL A 151 -10.53 -1.04 25.37
N LEU A 152 -9.70 -0.83 24.33
CA LEU A 152 -8.59 0.10 24.36
C LEU A 152 -9.06 1.51 24.00
N GLN A 153 -9.93 1.60 22.98
CA GLN A 153 -10.47 2.86 22.47
C GLN A 153 -11.89 2.63 21.95
N SER A 154 -12.80 3.55 22.24
CA SER A 154 -14.08 3.68 21.56
C SER A 154 -13.99 4.78 20.51
N PHE A 155 -14.42 4.49 19.27
CA PHE A 155 -14.53 5.45 18.18
C PHE A 155 -15.92 6.10 18.15
N GLY A 156 -16.88 5.58 18.93
CA GLY A 156 -18.28 5.96 18.95
C GLY A 156 -19.15 5.17 17.97
N PRO A 157 -20.43 5.56 17.87
CA PRO A 157 -21.37 4.94 16.94
C PRO A 157 -21.08 5.35 15.48
N ILE A 158 -21.60 4.57 14.53
CA ILE A 158 -21.56 4.92 13.09
C ILE A 158 -22.16 6.33 12.90
N GLY A 159 -21.48 7.18 12.12
CA GLY A 159 -21.84 8.59 11.92
C GLY A 159 -21.04 9.57 12.79
N THR A 160 -20.20 9.09 13.70
CA THR A 160 -19.24 9.95 14.42
C THR A 160 -18.24 10.56 13.42
N PRO A 161 -18.01 11.90 13.40
CA PRO A 161 -17.14 12.56 12.45
C PRO A 161 -15.71 12.01 12.41
N GLY A 162 -15.26 11.52 11.24
CA GLY A 162 -13.92 10.98 11.01
C GLY A 162 -13.69 9.56 11.54
N LEU A 163 -14.74 8.90 12.01
CA LEU A 163 -14.68 7.51 12.49
C LEU A 163 -14.16 6.55 11.41
N GLU A 164 -14.50 6.78 10.16
CA GLU A 164 -14.14 5.93 9.02
C GLU A 164 -12.61 5.74 8.92
N ASN A 165 -11.89 6.85 9.00
CA ASN A 165 -10.42 6.84 8.91
C ASN A 165 -9.79 6.16 10.13
N ASP A 166 -10.25 6.53 11.33
CA ASP A 166 -9.71 6.02 12.58
C ASP A 166 -9.95 4.52 12.74
N TYR A 167 -11.14 4.08 12.40
CA TYR A 167 -11.50 2.67 12.47
C TYR A 167 -10.76 1.83 11.43
N CYS A 168 -10.69 2.29 10.16
CA CYS A 168 -9.97 1.56 9.11
C CYS A 168 -8.46 1.51 9.37
N ALA A 169 -7.87 2.57 9.94
CA ALA A 169 -6.48 2.56 10.37
C ALA A 169 -6.25 1.52 11.49
N ALA A 170 -7.09 1.52 12.52
CA ALA A 170 -7.01 0.57 13.63
C ALA A 170 -7.24 -0.89 13.16
N ARG A 171 -8.18 -1.12 12.24
CA ARG A 171 -8.46 -2.43 11.64
C ARG A 171 -7.26 -3.00 10.89
N ALA A 172 -6.49 -2.15 10.22
CA ALA A 172 -5.25 -2.52 9.55
C ALA A 172 -4.04 -2.63 10.49
N GLY A 173 -4.22 -2.35 11.78
CA GLY A 173 -3.12 -2.35 12.77
C GLY A 173 -2.20 -1.15 12.67
N ILE A 174 -2.63 -0.06 12.00
CA ILE A 174 -1.87 1.20 11.92
C ILE A 174 -2.00 1.96 13.23
N GLN A 175 -0.89 2.15 13.91
CA GLN A 175 -0.83 2.89 15.17
C GLN A 175 -0.66 4.39 14.91
N LYS A 176 -1.56 5.22 15.43
CA LYS A 176 -1.45 6.67 15.34
C LYS A 176 -0.26 7.22 16.12
N MET A 177 0.02 6.64 17.27
CA MET A 177 1.13 7.06 18.15
C MET A 177 2.16 5.94 18.29
N LEU A 178 3.41 6.33 18.50
CA LEU A 178 4.45 5.39 18.87
C LEU A 178 4.27 4.89 20.30
N PRO A 179 4.72 3.67 20.62
CA PRO A 179 4.85 3.22 22.00
C PRO A 179 5.68 4.19 22.83
N LYS A 180 5.28 4.41 24.08
CA LYS A 180 5.84 5.45 24.97
C LYS A 180 7.37 5.39 25.10
N GLU A 181 7.96 4.20 25.17
CA GLU A 181 9.42 4.04 25.33
C GLU A 181 10.16 4.47 24.05
N GLN A 182 9.64 4.09 22.89
CA GLN A 182 10.21 4.51 21.60
C GLN A 182 10.08 6.02 21.40
N PHE A 183 8.94 6.60 21.78
CA PHE A 183 8.75 8.05 21.74
C PHE A 183 9.78 8.79 22.62
N LYS A 184 10.06 8.29 23.83
CA LYS A 184 11.07 8.88 24.74
C LYS A 184 12.47 8.79 24.14
N THR A 185 12.85 7.64 23.56
CA THR A 185 14.15 7.45 22.91
C THR A 185 14.33 8.46 21.77
N ILE A 186 13.35 8.59 20.89
CA ILE A 186 13.41 9.53 19.77
C ILE A 186 13.45 10.98 20.26
N LYS A 187 12.64 11.32 21.26
CA LYS A 187 12.67 12.64 21.87
C LYS A 187 14.04 12.98 22.43
N ALA A 188 14.68 12.05 23.17
CA ALA A 188 16.02 12.25 23.70
C ALA A 188 17.08 12.45 22.61
N LEU A 189 16.97 11.73 21.47
CA LEU A 189 17.87 11.90 20.32
C LEU A 189 17.71 13.29 19.70
N VAL A 190 16.49 13.78 19.57
CA VAL A 190 16.21 15.10 18.98
C VAL A 190 16.56 16.23 19.95
N ASP A 191 16.24 16.07 21.26
CA ASP A 191 16.57 17.05 22.30
C ASP A 191 18.09 17.18 22.49
N GLY A 192 18.88 16.15 22.17
CA GLY A 192 20.35 16.17 22.12
C GLY A 192 20.92 17.05 20.98
N GLY A 193 20.05 17.54 20.12
CA GLY A 193 20.33 18.44 19.00
C GLY A 193 20.75 17.69 17.73
N VAL A 194 19.92 17.78 16.67
CA VAL A 194 20.37 17.44 15.32
C VAL A 194 21.22 18.61 14.85
N THR A 195 22.53 18.55 15.14
CA THR A 195 23.47 19.57 14.70
C THR A 195 23.71 19.45 13.20
N VAL A 196 23.81 20.60 12.55
CA VAL A 196 24.35 20.68 11.19
C VAL A 196 25.76 20.12 11.23
N ASP A 197 26.09 19.20 10.35
CA ASP A 197 27.40 18.55 10.30
C ASP A 197 28.33 19.36 9.41
N ASP A 198 29.12 20.25 10.03
CA ASP A 198 30.03 21.15 9.34
C ASP A 198 31.17 20.44 8.55
N THR A 199 31.27 19.13 8.63
CA THR A 199 32.20 18.35 7.78
C THR A 199 31.63 18.07 6.39
N ARG A 200 30.32 18.35 6.15
CA ARG A 200 29.66 18.20 4.89
C ARG A 200 29.98 19.34 3.94
N GLU A 201 29.77 19.12 2.64
CA GLU A 201 29.92 20.17 1.63
C GLU A 201 28.94 21.33 1.87
N ASP A 202 29.43 22.56 1.82
CA ASP A 202 28.58 23.75 2.00
C ASP A 202 27.94 24.17 0.66
N LEU A 203 26.65 23.92 0.52
CA LEU A 203 25.82 24.28 -0.64
C LEU A 203 24.75 25.31 -0.30
N ARG A 204 24.90 26.03 0.81
CA ARG A 204 23.91 27.03 1.26
C ARG A 204 23.74 28.22 0.31
N ALA A 205 24.74 28.49 -0.52
CA ALA A 205 24.68 29.58 -1.49
C ALA A 205 23.81 29.29 -2.72
N LEU A 206 23.45 28.02 -2.97
CA LEU A 206 22.63 27.64 -4.14
C LEU A 206 21.21 28.22 -4.03
N PRO A 207 20.60 28.62 -5.17
CA PRO A 207 19.24 29.15 -5.19
C PRO A 207 18.19 28.03 -5.13
N LEU A 208 18.30 27.15 -4.16
CA LEU A 208 17.38 26.03 -3.94
C LEU A 208 16.01 26.53 -3.51
N VAL A 209 14.95 26.03 -4.15
CA VAL A 209 13.57 26.29 -3.79
C VAL A 209 12.82 24.97 -3.61
N SER A 210 11.93 24.92 -2.63
CA SER A 210 10.98 23.83 -2.45
C SER A 210 9.66 24.17 -3.10
N ILE A 211 9.02 23.22 -3.80
CA ILE A 211 7.74 23.43 -4.51
C ILE A 211 6.75 22.37 -4.02
N ASP A 212 5.74 22.79 -3.27
CA ASP A 212 4.82 21.90 -2.58
C ASP A 212 3.40 22.47 -2.48
N SER A 213 2.49 21.70 -1.89
CA SER A 213 1.19 22.23 -1.50
C SER A 213 1.34 23.24 -0.36
N PRO A 214 0.48 24.28 -0.28
CA PRO A 214 0.59 25.31 0.76
C PRO A 214 0.64 24.74 2.19
N ASN A 215 -0.13 23.67 2.43
CA ASN A 215 -0.26 23.05 3.76
C ASN A 215 0.77 21.97 4.07
N THR A 216 1.73 21.69 3.16
CA THR A 216 2.81 20.71 3.41
C THR A 216 3.71 21.24 4.52
N VAL A 217 3.90 20.41 5.56
CA VAL A 217 4.77 20.68 6.72
C VAL A 217 6.11 19.98 6.58
N ASP A 218 6.08 18.74 6.07
CA ASP A 218 7.26 17.90 5.88
C ASP A 218 7.78 18.13 4.45
N ILE A 219 8.80 18.98 4.33
CA ILE A 219 9.43 19.34 3.05
C ILE A 219 10.59 18.39 2.83
N ASP A 220 10.41 17.41 1.93
CA ASP A 220 11.41 16.40 1.62
C ASP A 220 12.53 16.92 0.71
N ASP A 221 12.24 17.84 -0.22
CA ASP A 221 13.16 18.22 -1.29
C ASP A 221 13.20 19.72 -1.58
N ALA A 222 14.35 20.15 -2.10
CA ALA A 222 14.56 21.46 -2.68
C ALA A 222 15.40 21.32 -3.96
N ILE A 223 15.09 22.10 -4.99
CA ILE A 223 15.66 21.97 -6.33
C ILE A 223 16.12 23.30 -6.88
N CYS A 224 17.15 23.25 -7.73
CA CYS A 224 17.51 24.33 -8.63
C CYS A 224 18.20 23.79 -9.89
N ALA A 225 18.16 24.53 -10.97
CA ALA A 225 18.91 24.25 -12.20
C ALA A 225 19.74 25.47 -12.57
N GLU A 226 21.03 25.27 -12.74
CA GLU A 226 21.98 26.32 -13.15
C GLU A 226 22.37 26.09 -14.62
N PRO A 227 22.19 27.09 -15.49
CA PRO A 227 22.60 26.97 -16.89
C PRO A 227 24.12 26.75 -16.99
N GLN A 228 24.53 25.87 -17.88
CA GLN A 228 25.91 25.55 -18.25
C GLN A 228 26.13 25.83 -19.73
N ASP A 229 27.37 25.86 -20.17
CA ASP A 229 27.69 26.04 -21.60
C ASP A 229 26.99 25.02 -22.51
N ASN A 230 26.73 23.81 -21.99
CA ASN A 230 26.07 22.72 -22.71
C ASN A 230 24.98 22.08 -21.87
N GLY A 231 23.90 22.82 -21.60
CA GLY A 231 22.73 22.34 -20.86
C GLY A 231 22.59 22.91 -19.46
N TRP A 232 22.37 22.08 -18.48
CA TRP A 232 22.08 22.49 -17.11
C TRP A 232 22.80 21.61 -16.07
N LEU A 233 23.12 22.20 -14.93
CA LEU A 233 23.41 21.47 -13.69
C LEU A 233 22.18 21.47 -12.82
N LEU A 234 21.44 20.37 -12.84
CA LEU A 234 20.29 20.15 -11.95
C LEU A 234 20.80 19.71 -10.58
N THR A 235 20.44 20.42 -9.53
CA THR A 235 20.70 20.07 -8.13
C THR A 235 19.40 19.69 -7.45
N VAL A 236 19.35 18.50 -6.87
CA VAL A 236 18.23 17.97 -6.09
C VAL A 236 18.74 17.68 -4.68
N ALA A 237 18.32 18.48 -3.73
CA ALA A 237 18.64 18.33 -2.31
C ALA A 237 17.47 17.62 -1.60
N ILE A 238 17.77 16.54 -0.87
CA ILE A 238 16.79 15.74 -0.15
C ILE A 238 17.10 15.80 1.34
N ALA A 239 16.10 16.07 2.16
CA ALA A 239 16.19 16.07 3.63
C ALA A 239 16.83 14.79 4.14
N ASP A 240 17.73 14.92 5.13
CA ASP A 240 18.42 13.77 5.73
C ASP A 240 17.97 13.50 7.17
N PRO A 241 16.84 12.82 7.40
CA PRO A 241 16.38 12.45 8.74
C PRO A 241 17.26 11.39 9.40
N THR A 242 18.18 10.76 8.68
CA THR A 242 19.02 9.69 9.21
C THR A 242 20.20 10.20 10.03
N THR A 243 20.47 11.51 10.03
CA THR A 243 21.57 12.12 10.78
C THR A 243 21.47 11.89 12.28
N CYS A 244 20.25 11.81 12.84
CA CYS A 244 20.01 11.58 14.26
C CYS A 244 20.12 10.10 14.68
N LEU A 245 20.31 9.17 13.75
CA LEU A 245 20.28 7.72 14.04
C LEU A 245 21.64 7.13 14.41
N ARG A 246 22.67 7.95 14.60
CA ARG A 246 24.04 7.49 14.90
C ARG A 246 24.12 6.45 16.04
N GLU A 247 23.13 6.42 16.93
CA GLU A 247 23.11 5.53 18.10
C GLU A 247 21.90 4.57 18.19
N ALA A 248 20.96 4.59 17.22
CA ALA A 248 19.66 3.92 17.38
C ALA A 248 19.28 2.98 16.23
N ALA A 249 19.99 1.86 16.11
CA ALA A 249 19.70 0.81 15.10
C ALA A 249 18.24 0.29 15.17
N ASP A 250 17.60 0.31 16.34
CA ASP A 250 16.22 -0.16 16.52
C ASP A 250 15.19 0.73 15.84
N LEU A 251 15.50 2.01 15.57
CA LEU A 251 14.59 2.92 14.87
C LEU A 251 14.37 2.54 13.41
N THR A 252 15.35 1.96 12.74
CA THR A 252 15.19 1.51 11.35
C THR A 252 14.08 0.45 11.25
N THR A 253 14.07 -0.52 12.15
CA THR A 253 13.01 -1.56 12.20
C THR A 253 11.63 -0.94 12.52
N LEU A 254 11.58 0.01 13.44
CA LEU A 254 10.35 0.72 13.78
C LEU A 254 9.80 1.50 12.58
N ILE A 255 10.64 2.27 11.90
CA ILE A 255 10.28 3.04 10.70
C ILE A 255 9.83 2.10 9.58
N ALA A 256 10.53 0.98 9.36
CA ALA A 256 10.14 -0.04 8.39
C ALA A 256 8.77 -0.66 8.70
N THR A 257 8.47 -0.91 9.98
CA THR A 257 7.16 -1.44 10.41
C THR A 257 6.03 -0.44 10.16
N ARG A 258 6.29 0.87 10.23
CA ARG A 258 5.33 1.91 9.84
C ARG A 258 5.20 2.04 8.33
N GLY A 259 6.29 1.83 7.60
CA GLY A 259 6.37 1.75 6.15
C GLY A 259 6.24 3.10 5.43
N THR A 260 5.25 3.91 5.77
CA THR A 260 4.99 5.21 5.14
C THR A 260 4.12 6.08 6.05
N SER A 261 4.11 7.38 5.80
CA SER A 261 3.03 8.24 6.30
C SER A 261 1.71 7.84 5.64
N HIS A 262 0.64 7.80 6.41
CA HIS A 262 -0.67 7.37 5.93
C HIS A 262 -1.57 8.61 5.74
N TYR A 263 -2.02 8.81 4.51
CA TYR A 263 -2.85 9.94 4.13
C TYR A 263 -4.27 9.47 3.85
N PHE A 264 -5.16 9.73 4.80
CA PHE A 264 -6.60 9.58 4.64
C PHE A 264 -7.23 10.94 4.35
N HIS A 265 -8.44 10.96 3.84
CA HIS A 265 -9.16 12.21 3.68
C HIS A 265 -9.47 12.85 5.05
N GLY A 266 -8.83 13.99 5.35
CA GLY A 266 -8.97 14.69 6.62
C GLY A 266 -8.20 14.11 7.82
N LEU A 267 -7.28 13.13 7.60
CA LEU A 267 -6.38 12.59 8.61
C LEU A 267 -5.03 12.22 7.99
N ALA A 268 -3.95 12.72 8.56
CA ALA A 268 -2.60 12.24 8.27
C ALA A 268 -1.99 11.57 9.52
N ILE A 269 -1.38 10.41 9.33
CA ILE A 269 -0.63 9.69 10.37
C ILE A 269 0.82 9.67 9.91
N PRO A 270 1.73 10.47 10.48
CA PRO A 270 3.10 10.58 10.01
C PRO A 270 3.91 9.30 10.28
N MET A 271 4.83 8.98 9.38
CA MET A 271 5.77 7.87 9.55
C MET A 271 6.78 8.18 10.66
N LEU A 272 7.39 9.35 10.59
CA LEU A 272 8.34 9.81 11.58
C LEU A 272 7.62 10.54 12.71
N PRO A 273 8.15 10.50 13.94
CA PRO A 273 7.73 11.40 14.99
C PRO A 273 7.93 12.86 14.57
N GLU A 274 6.99 13.71 14.97
CA GLU A 274 7.00 15.13 14.59
C GLU A 274 8.33 15.82 14.88
N ALA A 275 8.90 15.63 16.06
CA ALA A 275 10.18 16.24 16.41
C ALA A 275 11.31 15.84 15.43
N LEU A 276 11.36 14.58 15.00
CA LEU A 276 12.34 14.09 14.05
C LEU A 276 12.09 14.64 12.63
N ALA A 277 10.85 14.64 12.17
CA ALA A 277 10.49 15.24 10.88
C ALA A 277 10.85 16.73 10.84
N GLN A 278 10.51 17.47 11.90
CA GLN A 278 10.79 18.90 12.02
C GLN A 278 12.28 19.24 12.05
N SER A 279 13.12 18.38 12.61
CA SER A 279 14.59 18.60 12.64
C SER A 279 15.22 18.49 11.26
N ALA A 280 14.65 17.67 10.36
CA ALA A 280 15.22 17.38 9.04
C ALA A 280 14.53 18.11 7.88
N THR A 281 13.27 18.54 8.04
CA THR A 281 12.50 19.20 6.98
C THR A 281 13.20 20.44 6.44
N LEU A 282 13.23 20.62 5.10
CA LEU A 282 13.95 21.70 4.41
C LEU A 282 13.20 23.03 4.46
N ARG A 283 13.05 23.60 5.66
CA ARG A 283 12.41 24.89 5.81
C ARG A 283 13.23 26.01 5.18
N PRO A 284 12.58 27.03 4.60
CA PRO A 284 13.27 28.20 4.08
C PRO A 284 14.13 28.88 5.13
N GLU A 285 15.30 29.34 4.69
CA GLU A 285 16.26 30.11 5.49
C GLU A 285 16.88 29.38 6.70
N GLU A 286 16.62 28.05 6.83
CA GLU A 286 17.26 27.20 7.84
C GLU A 286 18.35 26.32 7.22
N ASP A 287 19.48 26.23 7.90
CA ASP A 287 20.57 25.31 7.54
C ASP A 287 20.15 23.87 7.85
N LYS A 288 20.22 22.99 6.87
CA LYS A 288 19.80 21.58 6.99
C LYS A 288 20.84 20.63 6.39
N ASN A 289 20.98 19.47 7.04
CA ASN A 289 21.68 18.34 6.46
C ASN A 289 20.85 17.73 5.33
N ALA A 290 21.50 17.49 4.20
CA ALA A 290 20.85 16.91 3.03
C ALA A 290 21.72 15.85 2.34
N VAL A 291 21.07 14.94 1.64
CA VAL A 291 21.67 14.14 0.56
C VAL A 291 21.40 14.89 -0.73
N VAL A 292 22.44 15.23 -1.46
CA VAL A 292 22.32 16.05 -2.66
C VAL A 292 22.76 15.27 -3.90
N CYS A 293 21.90 15.23 -4.90
CA CYS A 293 22.20 14.73 -6.24
C CYS A 293 22.45 15.92 -7.17
N ARG A 294 23.61 15.95 -7.83
CA ARG A 294 23.95 16.94 -8.88
C ARG A 294 24.06 16.22 -10.21
N LEU A 295 23.30 16.66 -11.22
CA LEU A 295 23.13 16.00 -12.49
C LEU A 295 23.43 16.98 -13.63
N ASN A 296 24.38 16.62 -14.49
CA ASN A 296 24.64 17.35 -15.71
C ASN A 296 23.66 16.90 -16.80
N ILE A 297 22.79 17.79 -17.19
CA ILE A 297 21.73 17.55 -18.19
C ILE A 297 22.15 18.22 -19.48
N SER A 298 22.26 17.43 -20.56
CA SER A 298 22.56 17.98 -21.91
C SER A 298 21.34 18.75 -22.47
N PRO A 299 21.53 19.56 -23.52
CA PRO A 299 20.43 20.24 -24.21
C PRO A 299 19.34 19.28 -24.70
N ASP A 300 19.72 18.04 -25.03
CA ASP A 300 18.78 16.97 -25.44
C ASP A 300 18.10 16.27 -24.25
N GLY A 301 18.43 16.62 -23.01
CA GLY A 301 17.85 16.07 -21.81
C GLY A 301 18.48 14.76 -21.29
N ASP A 302 19.63 14.34 -21.84
CA ASP A 302 20.37 13.19 -21.33
C ASP A 302 21.14 13.56 -20.06
N ILE A 303 21.17 12.62 -19.09
CA ILE A 303 21.98 12.74 -17.87
C ILE A 303 23.39 12.26 -18.20
N THR A 304 24.28 13.19 -18.50
CA THR A 304 25.65 12.89 -18.98
C THR A 304 26.60 12.54 -17.82
N ASN A 305 26.37 13.11 -16.65
CA ASN A 305 27.12 12.82 -15.44
C ASN A 305 26.27 13.09 -14.20
N SER A 306 26.57 12.40 -13.10
CA SER A 306 25.91 12.64 -11.82
C SER A 306 26.85 12.39 -10.66
N SER A 307 26.63 13.11 -9.56
CA SER A 307 27.30 12.88 -8.27
C SER A 307 26.27 12.92 -7.13
N ILE A 308 26.57 12.18 -6.08
CA ILE A 308 25.78 12.15 -4.86
C ILE A 308 26.71 12.50 -3.70
N GLN A 309 26.28 13.38 -2.82
CA GLN A 309 27.10 13.87 -1.71
C GLN A 309 26.26 14.23 -0.51
N LEU A 310 26.89 14.24 0.67
CA LEU A 310 26.32 14.78 1.89
C LEU A 310 26.65 16.28 1.95
N ALA A 311 25.65 17.12 2.13
CA ALA A 311 25.83 18.57 2.11
C ALA A 311 25.00 19.26 3.21
N ILE A 312 25.40 20.51 3.51
CA ILE A 312 24.60 21.49 4.20
C ILE A 312 23.92 22.35 3.16
N VAL A 313 22.62 22.46 3.22
CA VAL A 313 21.81 23.26 2.29
C VAL A 313 20.93 24.26 3.04
N GLN A 314 20.52 25.30 2.35
CA GLN A 314 19.52 26.26 2.83
C GLN A 314 18.52 26.51 1.69
N SER A 315 17.28 26.06 1.83
CA SER A 315 16.22 26.42 0.89
C SER A 315 15.93 27.90 0.97
N LYS A 316 15.82 28.59 -0.18
CA LYS A 316 15.56 30.04 -0.22
C LYS A 316 14.09 30.37 -0.09
N ALA A 317 13.22 29.46 -0.57
CA ALA A 317 11.78 29.65 -0.47
C ALA A 317 11.03 28.32 -0.49
N LYS A 318 9.81 28.33 0.09
CA LYS A 318 8.79 27.31 -0.14
C LYS A 318 7.70 27.93 -1.02
N LEU A 319 7.59 27.47 -2.26
CA LEU A 319 6.65 27.91 -3.25
C LEU A 319 5.49 26.92 -3.37
N SER A 320 4.28 27.42 -3.60
CA SER A 320 3.15 26.57 -3.92
C SER A 320 3.15 26.21 -5.41
N TYR A 321 2.59 25.03 -5.74
CA TYR A 321 2.37 24.64 -7.14
C TYR A 321 1.59 25.69 -7.93
N GLN A 322 0.68 26.43 -7.27
CA GLN A 322 -0.11 27.48 -7.90
C GLN A 322 0.75 28.69 -8.27
N GLU A 323 1.59 29.19 -7.35
CA GLU A 323 2.50 30.31 -7.60
C GLU A 323 3.46 29.97 -8.74
N VAL A 324 4.09 28.78 -8.71
CA VAL A 324 4.99 28.34 -9.76
C VAL A 324 4.27 28.22 -11.10
N GLU A 325 3.05 27.69 -11.15
CA GLU A 325 2.26 27.63 -12.39
C GLU A 325 1.97 29.00 -12.97
N GLU A 326 1.64 29.99 -12.12
CA GLU A 326 1.39 31.38 -12.56
C GLU A 326 2.64 32.03 -13.15
N VAL A 327 3.81 31.80 -12.55
CA VAL A 327 5.08 32.30 -13.08
C VAL A 327 5.39 31.64 -14.44
N LEU A 328 5.28 30.31 -14.53
CA LEU A 328 5.66 29.56 -15.73
C LEU A 328 4.70 29.77 -16.91
N THR A 329 3.40 29.91 -16.64
CA THR A 329 2.36 29.95 -17.68
C THR A 329 1.95 31.38 -18.03
N ASN A 330 1.84 32.27 -17.05
CA ASN A 330 1.33 33.62 -17.21
C ASN A 330 2.42 34.70 -17.15
N GLY A 331 3.69 34.30 -16.89
CA GLY A 331 4.81 35.23 -16.78
C GLY A 331 4.67 36.19 -15.57
N ALA A 332 4.06 35.73 -14.48
CA ALA A 332 3.94 36.55 -13.27
C ALA A 332 5.33 36.95 -12.75
N GLU A 333 5.46 38.21 -12.30
CA GLU A 333 6.70 38.67 -11.67
C GLU A 333 6.90 37.93 -10.33
N HIS A 334 8.09 37.40 -10.15
CA HIS A 334 8.44 36.66 -8.94
C HIS A 334 9.96 36.74 -8.67
N GLU A 335 10.36 36.81 -7.42
CA GLU A 335 11.78 36.86 -6.99
C GLU A 335 12.60 35.69 -7.57
N PHE A 336 12.02 34.49 -7.65
CA PHE A 336 12.67 33.29 -8.19
C PHE A 336 12.33 32.98 -9.65
N ALA A 337 11.84 33.98 -10.43
CA ALA A 337 11.42 33.77 -11.82
C ALA A 337 12.52 33.13 -12.68
N ASP A 338 13.76 33.59 -12.57
CA ASP A 338 14.90 33.04 -13.33
C ASP A 338 15.21 31.61 -12.92
N THR A 339 15.21 31.30 -11.62
CA THR A 339 15.40 29.93 -11.11
C THR A 339 14.31 28.98 -11.63
N LEU A 340 13.05 29.42 -11.59
CA LEU A 340 11.91 28.63 -12.07
C LEU A 340 11.97 28.44 -13.59
N LYS A 341 12.41 29.44 -14.34
CA LYS A 341 12.61 29.33 -15.78
C LYS A 341 13.68 28.29 -16.11
N HIS A 342 14.84 28.35 -15.47
CA HIS A 342 15.92 27.38 -15.71
C HIS A 342 15.47 25.95 -15.33
N LEU A 343 14.73 25.80 -14.24
CA LEU A 343 14.13 24.51 -13.85
C LEU A 343 13.14 24.01 -14.91
N ASN A 344 12.29 24.88 -15.46
CA ASN A 344 11.33 24.51 -16.50
C ASN A 344 11.99 24.13 -17.82
N ASP A 345 13.04 24.85 -18.21
CA ASP A 345 13.81 24.55 -19.43
C ASP A 345 14.52 23.19 -19.28
N CYS A 346 15.15 22.93 -18.13
CA CYS A 346 15.76 21.64 -17.78
C CYS A 346 14.72 20.51 -17.73
N TYR A 347 13.57 20.74 -17.09
CA TYR A 347 12.45 19.79 -17.07
C TYR A 347 11.98 19.43 -18.48
N SER A 348 11.81 20.42 -19.35
CA SER A 348 11.33 20.20 -20.70
C SER A 348 12.29 19.33 -21.52
N ALA A 349 13.61 19.55 -21.38
CA ALA A 349 14.61 18.70 -21.99
C ALA A 349 14.57 17.26 -21.44
N LEU A 350 14.61 17.09 -20.12
CA LEU A 350 14.50 15.77 -19.45
C LEU A 350 13.24 15.02 -19.91
N ARG A 351 12.11 15.69 -19.95
CA ARG A 351 10.82 15.10 -20.33
C ARG A 351 10.83 14.62 -21.78
N THR A 352 11.31 15.46 -22.72
CA THR A 352 11.43 15.12 -24.13
C THR A 352 12.33 13.90 -24.35
N TRP A 353 13.47 13.86 -23.66
CA TRP A 353 14.38 12.71 -23.72
C TRP A 353 13.72 11.43 -23.24
N ARG A 354 13.02 11.49 -22.10
CA ARG A 354 12.34 10.33 -21.55
C ARG A 354 11.19 9.83 -22.43
N GLU A 355 10.38 10.71 -22.99
CA GLU A 355 9.28 10.34 -23.90
C GLU A 355 9.77 9.56 -25.12
N SER A 356 10.97 9.85 -25.60
CA SER A 356 11.56 9.14 -26.75
C SER A 356 12.21 7.79 -26.39
N ARG A 357 12.59 7.54 -25.13
CA ARG A 357 13.47 6.42 -24.75
C ARG A 357 12.95 5.54 -23.63
N GLU A 358 11.98 6.03 -22.84
CA GLU A 358 11.44 5.33 -21.69
C GLU A 358 9.92 5.19 -21.81
N LEU A 359 9.31 4.58 -20.80
CA LEU A 359 7.88 4.55 -20.66
C LEU A 359 7.45 5.56 -19.61
N ILE A 360 6.54 6.44 -19.98
CA ILE A 360 5.96 7.42 -19.08
C ILE A 360 4.54 7.00 -18.76
N ILE A 361 4.21 7.05 -17.48
CA ILE A 361 2.86 6.78 -17.02
C ILE A 361 1.98 7.97 -17.40
N GLU A 362 0.97 7.75 -18.23
CA GLU A 362 -0.01 8.79 -18.55
C GLU A 362 -0.76 9.21 -17.29
N HIS A 363 -0.81 10.52 -17.08
CA HIS A 363 -1.60 11.10 -16.00
C HIS A 363 -3.08 11.11 -16.40
N ARG A 364 -3.90 10.46 -15.59
CA ARG A 364 -5.36 10.56 -15.69
C ARG A 364 -5.85 11.67 -14.78
N PRO A 365 -6.97 12.34 -15.10
CA PRO A 365 -7.58 13.29 -14.19
C PRO A 365 -7.81 12.65 -12.82
N GLU A 366 -7.41 13.37 -11.78
CA GLU A 366 -7.61 12.97 -10.39
C GLU A 366 -8.88 13.61 -9.85
N HIS A 367 -9.54 12.96 -8.90
CA HIS A 367 -10.72 13.50 -8.23
C HIS A 367 -10.35 13.88 -6.81
N ARG A 368 -10.47 15.16 -6.49
CA ARG A 368 -10.21 15.71 -5.16
C ARG A 368 -11.52 15.80 -4.39
N TRP A 369 -11.55 15.19 -3.22
CA TRP A 369 -12.71 15.27 -2.33
C TRP A 369 -12.56 16.44 -1.37
N LEU A 370 -13.56 17.28 -1.31
CA LEU A 370 -13.68 18.34 -0.33
C LEU A 370 -14.60 17.86 0.78
N LEU A 371 -14.11 17.95 2.02
CA LEU A 371 -14.87 17.49 3.18
C LEU A 371 -15.55 18.65 3.88
N ASN A 372 -16.76 18.38 4.39
CA ASN A 372 -17.48 19.31 5.27
C ASN A 372 -16.96 19.25 6.73
N GLU A 373 -17.55 20.01 7.63
CA GLU A 373 -17.20 20.08 9.05
C GLU A 373 -17.35 18.72 9.76
N ASN A 374 -18.26 17.86 9.28
CA ASN A 374 -18.47 16.50 9.78
C ASN A 374 -17.50 15.46 9.15
N LYS A 375 -16.47 15.93 8.41
CA LYS A 375 -15.50 15.09 7.70
C LYS A 375 -16.11 14.11 6.70
N GLN A 376 -17.31 14.42 6.20
CA GLN A 376 -17.94 13.70 5.09
C GLN A 376 -17.68 14.43 3.78
N ILE A 377 -17.78 13.73 2.65
CA ILE A 377 -17.62 14.32 1.32
C ILE A 377 -18.73 15.35 1.11
N ASP A 378 -18.34 16.62 0.91
CA ASP A 378 -19.23 17.71 0.51
C ASP A 378 -19.39 17.75 -1.01
N ARG A 379 -18.25 17.77 -1.72
CA ARG A 379 -18.21 17.76 -3.18
C ARG A 379 -16.92 17.09 -3.68
N ILE A 380 -16.96 16.67 -4.94
CA ILE A 380 -15.84 16.04 -5.64
C ILE A 380 -15.51 16.93 -6.84
N GLU A 381 -14.23 17.28 -7.00
CA GLU A 381 -13.73 18.10 -8.10
C GLU A 381 -12.73 17.32 -8.93
N GLU A 382 -12.86 17.33 -10.25
CA GLU A 382 -11.82 16.82 -11.14
C GLU A 382 -10.64 17.79 -11.18
N VAL A 383 -9.44 17.27 -11.01
CA VAL A 383 -8.19 18.05 -10.98
C VAL A 383 -7.19 17.45 -11.97
N GLN A 384 -6.64 18.30 -12.82
CA GLN A 384 -5.54 17.92 -13.70
C GLN A 384 -4.21 18.30 -13.07
N LYS A 385 -3.16 17.50 -13.30
CA LYS A 385 -1.81 17.85 -12.89
C LYS A 385 -1.33 19.10 -13.64
N LYS A 386 -0.72 20.00 -12.88
CA LYS A 386 -0.12 21.22 -13.39
C LYS A 386 1.32 20.97 -13.87
N THR A 387 1.83 21.85 -14.72
CA THR A 387 3.24 21.83 -15.18
C THR A 387 4.22 21.86 -14.00
N SER A 388 3.92 22.66 -12.99
CA SER A 388 4.71 22.74 -11.76
C SER A 388 4.84 21.42 -11.01
N GLN A 389 3.79 20.61 -11.00
CA GLN A 389 3.82 19.26 -10.39
C GLN A 389 4.62 18.27 -11.24
N LEU A 390 4.50 18.34 -12.57
CA LEU A 390 5.24 17.50 -13.50
C LEU A 390 6.74 17.81 -13.47
N LEU A 391 7.10 19.09 -13.31
CA LEU A 391 8.47 19.55 -13.15
C LEU A 391 9.13 18.90 -11.92
N VAL A 392 8.52 18.99 -10.77
CA VAL A 392 9.04 18.37 -9.53
C VAL A 392 9.13 16.86 -9.69
N GLU A 393 8.08 16.21 -10.22
CA GLU A 393 8.08 14.77 -10.48
C GLU A 393 9.26 14.33 -11.34
N GLU A 394 9.55 15.07 -12.41
CA GLU A 394 10.65 14.77 -13.34
C GLU A 394 12.03 14.91 -12.68
N CYS A 395 12.24 15.96 -11.88
CA CYS A 395 13.46 16.13 -11.08
C CYS A 395 13.66 14.98 -10.09
N MET A 396 12.58 14.53 -9.43
CA MET A 396 12.62 13.40 -8.50
C MET A 396 12.94 12.08 -9.20
N VAL A 397 12.36 11.85 -10.39
CA VAL A 397 12.67 10.65 -11.19
C VAL A 397 14.14 10.66 -11.63
N ALA A 398 14.66 11.80 -12.08
CA ALA A 398 16.07 11.94 -12.45
C ALA A 398 17.02 11.63 -11.27
N ALA A 399 16.76 12.19 -10.10
CA ALA A 399 17.53 11.89 -8.88
C ALA A 399 17.44 10.41 -8.49
N ASN A 400 16.26 9.82 -8.50
CA ASN A 400 16.04 8.40 -8.16
C ASN A 400 16.78 7.45 -9.12
N ARG A 401 16.87 7.77 -10.41
CA ARG A 401 17.67 7.02 -11.40
C ARG A 401 19.16 7.04 -11.04
N CYS A 402 19.69 8.22 -10.71
CA CYS A 402 21.10 8.38 -10.32
C CYS A 402 21.42 7.65 -9.02
N ILE A 403 20.54 7.74 -8.01
CA ILE A 403 20.67 7.00 -6.77
C ILE A 403 20.70 5.49 -7.03
N ALA A 404 19.77 4.98 -7.84
CA ALA A 404 19.71 3.56 -8.16
C ALA A 404 20.98 3.06 -8.88
N GLN A 405 21.47 3.85 -9.84
CA GLN A 405 22.70 3.52 -10.56
C GLN A 405 23.92 3.54 -9.62
N ALA A 406 24.04 4.54 -8.77
CA ALA A 406 25.15 4.65 -7.81
C ALA A 406 25.17 3.46 -6.81
N LEU A 407 24.03 3.07 -6.27
CA LEU A 407 23.92 1.89 -5.40
C LEU A 407 24.29 0.59 -6.12
N LYS A 408 23.87 0.45 -7.38
CA LYS A 408 24.21 -0.71 -8.21
C LYS A 408 25.71 -0.77 -8.49
N ASP A 409 26.34 0.37 -8.88
CA ASP A 409 27.76 0.44 -9.22
C ASP A 409 28.65 0.23 -7.98
N ALA A 410 28.18 0.62 -6.80
CA ALA A 410 28.83 0.35 -5.52
C ALA A 410 28.59 -1.09 -5.00
N GLU A 411 27.85 -1.93 -5.75
CA GLU A 411 27.48 -3.30 -5.37
C GLU A 411 26.80 -3.41 -3.98
N LEU A 412 26.12 -2.32 -3.56
CA LEU A 412 25.40 -2.31 -2.30
C LEU A 412 24.04 -2.99 -2.43
N PRO A 413 23.58 -3.68 -1.36
CA PRO A 413 22.22 -4.18 -1.33
C PRO A 413 21.23 -3.02 -1.40
N GLY A 414 20.12 -3.19 -2.16
CA GLY A 414 19.07 -2.20 -2.30
C GLY A 414 18.58 -1.58 -0.99
N PRO A 415 17.46 -0.91 -1.00
CA PRO A 415 16.25 -1.30 -1.76
C PRO A 415 16.23 -0.77 -3.20
N PHE A 416 15.91 -1.68 -4.14
CA PHE A 416 15.58 -1.34 -5.52
C PHE A 416 14.09 -1.52 -5.74
N VAL A 417 13.47 -0.67 -6.57
CA VAL A 417 12.09 -0.84 -7.02
C VAL A 417 12.11 -1.53 -8.36
N THR A 418 11.51 -2.71 -8.42
CA THR A 418 11.54 -3.57 -9.61
C THR A 418 10.14 -3.82 -10.14
N HIS A 419 10.03 -4.04 -11.44
CA HIS A 419 8.77 -4.42 -12.08
C HIS A 419 9.08 -5.44 -13.17
N ALA A 420 8.61 -6.67 -13.00
CA ALA A 420 8.99 -7.78 -13.87
C ALA A 420 8.29 -7.78 -15.25
N GLY A 421 7.50 -6.75 -15.59
CA GLY A 421 6.72 -6.75 -16.84
C GLY A 421 5.58 -7.76 -16.78
N ILE A 422 5.48 -8.63 -17.78
CA ILE A 422 4.50 -9.72 -17.80
C ILE A 422 4.88 -10.77 -16.75
N ARG A 423 3.89 -11.23 -15.98
CA ARG A 423 4.08 -12.30 -15.00
C ARG A 423 4.51 -13.60 -15.69
N ARG A 424 5.46 -14.31 -15.09
CA ARG A 424 6.00 -15.56 -15.65
C ARG A 424 4.92 -16.62 -15.89
N ASP A 425 3.95 -16.74 -14.97
CA ASP A 425 2.81 -17.66 -15.07
C ASP A 425 1.79 -17.25 -16.16
N ARG A 426 1.96 -16.06 -16.77
CA ARG A 426 1.11 -15.52 -17.83
C ARG A 426 1.84 -15.30 -19.16
N ALA A 427 3.10 -15.72 -19.26
CA ALA A 427 3.91 -15.48 -20.45
C ALA A 427 3.30 -16.12 -21.72
N GLU A 428 2.78 -17.35 -21.61
CA GLU A 428 2.14 -18.04 -22.76
C GLU A 428 0.84 -17.32 -23.18
N GLU A 429 0.06 -16.82 -22.24
CA GLU A 429 -1.14 -16.02 -22.55
C GLU A 429 -0.76 -14.70 -23.23
N ALA A 430 0.36 -14.08 -22.86
CA ALA A 430 0.87 -12.88 -23.53
C ALA A 430 1.34 -13.17 -24.96
N LYS A 431 1.98 -14.31 -25.23
CA LYS A 431 2.35 -14.75 -26.60
C LYS A 431 1.10 -14.99 -27.46
N GLU A 432 0.10 -15.68 -26.89
CA GLU A 432 -1.19 -15.86 -27.59
C GLU A 432 -1.84 -14.51 -27.91
N PHE A 433 -1.78 -13.55 -26.98
CA PHE A 433 -2.25 -12.18 -27.20
C PHE A 433 -1.53 -11.50 -28.37
N LEU A 434 -0.18 -11.56 -28.41
CA LEU A 434 0.59 -10.98 -29.52
C LEU A 434 0.19 -11.60 -30.86
N THR A 435 0.17 -12.93 -30.96
CA THR A 435 -0.22 -13.64 -32.17
C THR A 435 -1.60 -13.24 -32.69
N ARG A 436 -2.52 -12.97 -31.76
CA ARG A 436 -3.92 -12.68 -32.10
C ARG A 436 -4.16 -11.21 -32.45
N PHE A 437 -3.54 -10.29 -31.75
CA PHE A 437 -3.85 -8.86 -31.83
C PHE A 437 -2.74 -7.98 -32.39
N LEU A 438 -1.51 -8.47 -32.38
CA LEU A 438 -0.32 -7.81 -32.90
C LEU A 438 0.54 -8.81 -33.69
N PRO A 439 -0.01 -9.39 -34.79
CA PRO A 439 0.66 -10.48 -35.52
C PRO A 439 2.04 -10.09 -36.08
N ASP A 440 2.26 -8.83 -36.39
CA ASP A 440 3.55 -8.32 -36.85
C ASP A 440 4.61 -8.32 -35.73
N GLN A 441 4.17 -8.36 -34.47
CA GLN A 441 4.99 -8.38 -33.26
C GLN A 441 5.03 -9.76 -32.57
N HIS A 442 4.60 -10.84 -33.23
CA HIS A 442 4.48 -12.17 -32.62
C HIS A 442 5.81 -12.74 -32.10
N ALA A 443 6.94 -12.32 -32.69
CA ALA A 443 8.28 -12.74 -32.28
C ALA A 443 8.93 -11.80 -31.25
N LEU A 444 8.22 -10.80 -30.75
CA LEU A 444 8.74 -9.82 -29.82
C LEU A 444 9.09 -10.46 -28.46
N ASP A 445 10.33 -10.29 -28.03
CA ASP A 445 10.77 -10.71 -26.71
C ASP A 445 10.46 -9.63 -25.65
N PHE A 446 9.26 -9.68 -25.10
CA PHE A 446 8.81 -8.78 -24.04
C PHE A 446 9.44 -9.05 -22.66
N SER A 447 10.40 -9.99 -22.56
CA SER A 447 11.19 -10.18 -21.33
C SER A 447 12.38 -9.22 -21.26
N THR A 448 12.74 -8.59 -22.39
CA THR A 448 13.76 -7.54 -22.45
C THR A 448 13.16 -6.15 -22.29
N LEU A 449 13.95 -5.17 -21.86
CA LEU A 449 13.50 -3.77 -21.72
C LEU A 449 13.01 -3.20 -23.05
N ASP A 450 13.79 -3.37 -24.13
CA ASP A 450 13.44 -2.84 -25.44
C ASP A 450 12.20 -3.52 -26.03
N GLY A 451 12.10 -4.84 -25.90
CA GLY A 451 10.92 -5.57 -26.34
C GLY A 451 9.68 -5.20 -25.55
N PHE A 452 9.79 -5.04 -24.23
CA PHE A 452 8.67 -4.60 -23.44
C PHE A 452 8.23 -3.16 -23.77
N ARG A 453 9.20 -2.24 -23.94
CA ARG A 453 8.94 -0.87 -24.36
C ARG A 453 8.23 -0.84 -25.70
N THR A 454 8.71 -1.59 -26.69
CA THR A 454 8.09 -1.74 -28.01
C THR A 454 6.64 -2.23 -27.86
N LEU A 455 6.40 -3.29 -27.10
CA LEU A 455 5.05 -3.79 -26.83
C LEU A 455 4.12 -2.70 -26.31
N ILE A 456 4.57 -1.95 -25.30
CA ILE A 456 3.73 -0.93 -24.67
C ILE A 456 3.44 0.23 -25.63
N ASN A 457 4.42 0.66 -26.42
CA ASN A 457 4.25 1.72 -27.41
C ASN A 457 3.30 1.31 -28.53
N GLU A 458 3.40 0.09 -29.05
CA GLU A 458 2.46 -0.47 -30.03
C GLU A 458 1.02 -0.51 -29.47
N LEU A 459 0.87 -0.93 -28.20
CA LEU A 459 -0.43 -0.97 -27.54
C LEU A 459 -1.03 0.42 -27.28
N ASN A 460 -0.20 1.42 -27.02
CA ASN A 460 -0.63 2.81 -26.86
C ASN A 460 -1.00 3.46 -28.19
N ALA A 461 -0.29 3.09 -29.26
CA ALA A 461 -0.55 3.57 -30.62
C ALA A 461 -1.76 2.87 -31.30
N ALA A 462 -2.18 1.71 -30.79
CA ALA A 462 -3.25 0.95 -31.38
C ALA A 462 -4.58 1.71 -31.31
N THR A 463 -5.12 2.05 -32.48
CA THR A 463 -6.43 2.67 -32.65
C THR A 463 -7.47 1.59 -32.90
N GLY A 464 -8.50 1.48 -32.07
CA GLY A 464 -9.55 0.49 -32.25
C GLY A 464 -10.49 0.39 -31.05
N GLU A 465 -11.60 -0.32 -31.22
CA GLU A 465 -12.60 -0.50 -30.17
C GLU A 465 -12.13 -1.41 -29.02
N ARG A 466 -11.11 -2.26 -29.28
CA ARG A 466 -10.60 -3.19 -28.27
C ARG A 466 -9.62 -2.49 -27.33
N PRO A 467 -9.78 -2.64 -26.02
CA PRO A 467 -8.89 -2.02 -25.03
C PRO A 467 -7.60 -2.84 -24.83
N LEU A 468 -6.78 -2.99 -25.90
CA LEU A 468 -5.61 -3.87 -25.90
C LEU A 468 -4.64 -3.58 -24.76
N ARG A 469 -4.43 -2.31 -24.43
CA ARG A 469 -3.59 -1.89 -23.31
C ARG A 469 -4.12 -2.42 -21.96
N SER A 470 -5.43 -2.36 -21.74
CA SER A 470 -6.06 -2.88 -20.53
C SER A 470 -6.03 -4.41 -20.46
N MET A 471 -6.11 -5.08 -21.60
CA MET A 471 -6.01 -6.54 -21.69
C MET A 471 -4.62 -7.02 -21.27
N ILE A 472 -3.55 -6.38 -21.73
CA ILE A 472 -2.19 -6.75 -21.35
C ILE A 472 -1.88 -6.37 -19.90
N ASN A 473 -2.42 -5.25 -19.39
CA ASN A 473 -2.20 -4.80 -18.02
C ASN A 473 -2.61 -5.86 -16.97
N ARG A 474 -3.64 -6.66 -17.22
CA ARG A 474 -4.05 -7.75 -16.31
C ARG A 474 -3.02 -8.89 -16.21
N LEU A 475 -2.12 -8.98 -17.20
CA LEU A 475 -1.05 -9.98 -17.23
C LEU A 475 0.23 -9.47 -16.57
N MET A 476 0.32 -8.18 -16.26
CA MET A 476 1.51 -7.57 -15.67
C MET A 476 1.67 -7.91 -14.19
N SER A 477 2.90 -7.89 -13.76
CA SER A 477 3.28 -7.89 -12.35
C SER A 477 2.97 -6.54 -11.70
N ARG A 478 3.03 -6.49 -10.38
CA ARG A 478 3.10 -5.22 -9.64
C ARG A 478 4.57 -4.89 -9.36
N ALA A 479 4.86 -3.61 -9.19
CA ALA A 479 6.15 -3.20 -8.66
C ALA A 479 6.39 -3.82 -7.27
N SER A 480 7.62 -4.21 -7.02
CA SER A 480 8.05 -4.81 -5.76
C SER A 480 9.44 -4.31 -5.36
N PHE A 481 9.81 -4.52 -4.11
CA PHE A 481 11.12 -4.14 -3.62
C PHE A 481 12.07 -5.33 -3.67
N SER A 482 13.32 -5.07 -4.05
CA SER A 482 14.36 -6.09 -4.18
C SER A 482 15.66 -5.63 -3.53
N VAL A 483 16.36 -6.56 -2.91
CA VAL A 483 17.72 -6.35 -2.39
C VAL A 483 18.73 -6.26 -3.55
N LYS A 484 18.48 -6.97 -4.65
CA LYS A 484 19.34 -7.01 -5.83
C LYS A 484 18.79 -6.09 -6.92
N PRO A 485 19.67 -5.42 -7.68
CA PRO A 485 19.23 -4.61 -8.81
C PRO A 485 18.54 -5.49 -9.87
N ALA A 486 17.42 -5.00 -10.39
CA ALA A 486 16.68 -5.61 -11.48
C ALA A 486 15.89 -4.53 -12.24
N PRO A 487 15.50 -4.78 -13.50
CA PRO A 487 14.78 -3.80 -14.30
C PRO A 487 13.42 -3.38 -13.72
N HIS A 488 13.06 -2.13 -13.95
CA HIS A 488 11.71 -1.63 -13.78
C HIS A 488 11.02 -1.55 -15.14
N MET A 489 10.50 -2.68 -15.63
CA MET A 489 9.90 -2.79 -16.97
C MET A 489 8.84 -1.73 -17.24
N GLY A 490 7.95 -1.46 -16.25
CA GLY A 490 6.88 -0.47 -16.40
C GLY A 490 7.35 0.97 -16.65
N MET A 491 8.62 1.28 -16.40
CA MET A 491 9.26 2.57 -16.74
C MET A 491 10.31 2.42 -17.83
N ALA A 492 10.56 1.21 -18.32
CA ALA A 492 11.65 0.85 -19.21
C ALA A 492 13.05 1.28 -18.70
N LEU A 493 13.26 1.15 -17.38
CA LEU A 493 14.52 1.49 -16.73
C LEU A 493 15.31 0.23 -16.33
N PRO A 494 16.64 0.21 -16.56
CA PRO A 494 17.48 -0.95 -16.21
C PRO A 494 17.63 -1.14 -14.70
N VAL A 495 17.48 -0.07 -13.92
CA VAL A 495 17.48 -0.07 -12.46
C VAL A 495 16.72 1.16 -11.96
N TYR A 496 16.03 1.01 -10.85
CA TYR A 496 15.30 2.13 -10.23
C TYR A 496 15.24 1.95 -8.70
N THR A 497 15.17 3.07 -7.99
CA THR A 497 14.84 3.11 -6.55
C THR A 497 14.05 4.38 -6.24
N ASN A 498 13.60 4.52 -5.01
CA ASN A 498 13.06 5.75 -4.46
C ASN A 498 13.97 6.21 -3.32
N GLY A 499 14.39 7.46 -3.35
CA GLY A 499 15.25 8.06 -2.32
C GLY A 499 14.92 9.52 -2.02
N THR A 500 13.82 10.03 -2.60
CA THR A 500 13.49 11.46 -2.57
C THR A 500 12.41 11.87 -1.57
N SER A 501 11.90 10.92 -0.76
CA SER A 501 10.86 11.22 0.24
C SER A 501 11.14 10.53 1.60
N PRO A 502 12.30 10.71 2.23
CA PRO A 502 12.71 9.98 3.44
C PRO A 502 11.93 10.38 4.69
N LEU A 503 11.27 11.53 4.71
CA LEU A 503 10.44 11.96 5.84
C LEU A 503 9.14 11.15 5.94
N ARG A 504 8.67 10.60 4.82
CA ARG A 504 7.34 9.96 4.72
C ARG A 504 7.33 8.56 4.11
N LYS A 505 8.46 8.03 3.66
CA LYS A 505 8.59 6.67 3.10
C LYS A 505 9.79 5.94 3.71
N ALA A 506 9.55 4.81 4.33
CA ALA A 506 10.59 4.00 4.96
C ALA A 506 11.59 3.43 3.95
N LEU A 507 11.16 3.17 2.71
CA LEU A 507 12.05 2.74 1.65
C LEU A 507 13.13 3.79 1.38
N ASP A 508 12.71 5.03 1.16
CA ASP A 508 13.58 6.18 0.87
C ASP A 508 14.52 6.45 2.06
N PHE A 509 14.00 6.32 3.27
CA PHE A 509 14.81 6.38 4.49
C PHE A 509 15.92 5.31 4.51
N CYS A 510 15.60 4.07 4.15
CA CYS A 510 16.60 2.99 4.06
C CYS A 510 17.61 3.23 2.94
N VAL A 511 17.19 3.82 1.81
CA VAL A 511 18.10 4.24 0.73
C VAL A 511 19.14 5.24 1.24
N HIS A 512 18.75 6.22 2.07
CA HIS A 512 19.69 7.17 2.65
C HIS A 512 20.74 6.49 3.54
N LEU A 513 20.38 5.43 4.29
CA LEU A 513 21.36 4.65 5.06
C LEU A 513 22.39 3.97 4.15
N GLN A 514 21.95 3.42 3.02
CA GLN A 514 22.85 2.79 2.04
C GLN A 514 23.76 3.84 1.37
N LEU A 515 23.21 4.99 0.99
CA LEU A 515 23.98 6.09 0.39
C LEU A 515 25.06 6.61 1.35
N LYS A 516 24.76 6.75 2.63
CA LYS A 516 25.76 7.14 3.64
C LYS A 516 26.90 6.13 3.75
N ALA A 517 26.58 4.84 3.77
CA ALA A 517 27.60 3.80 3.75
C ALA A 517 28.46 3.85 2.49
N MET A 518 27.85 4.08 1.31
CA MET A 518 28.56 4.29 0.05
C MET A 518 29.52 5.48 0.11
N LEU A 519 29.08 6.56 0.74
CA LEU A 519 29.87 7.80 0.87
C LEU A 519 30.88 7.77 2.03
N GLY A 520 31.05 6.61 2.68
CA GLY A 520 32.03 6.42 3.76
C GLY A 520 31.59 6.94 5.14
N ASP A 521 30.33 7.30 5.32
CA ASP A 521 29.80 7.65 6.65
C ASP A 521 29.56 6.37 7.46
N THR A 522 30.52 6.04 8.33
CA THR A 522 30.47 4.87 9.21
C THR A 522 29.62 5.08 10.47
N SER A 523 29.08 6.28 10.66
CA SER A 523 28.27 6.61 11.84
C SER A 523 26.88 5.99 11.82
N VAL A 524 26.42 5.53 10.65
CA VAL A 524 25.13 4.84 10.48
C VAL A 524 25.33 3.43 9.95
N LYS A 525 24.42 2.51 10.31
CA LYS A 525 24.42 1.15 9.79
C LYS A 525 23.48 1.06 8.57
N THR A 526 23.87 0.27 7.59
CA THR A 526 23.00 -0.07 6.46
C THR A 526 21.73 -0.77 6.94
N ALA A 527 20.63 -0.53 6.22
CA ALA A 527 19.37 -1.22 6.50
C ALA A 527 19.50 -2.73 6.19
N PRO A 528 19.19 -3.61 7.14
CA PRO A 528 19.24 -5.05 6.88
C PRO A 528 18.13 -5.47 5.91
N ALA A 529 18.38 -6.52 5.10
CA ALA A 529 17.42 -6.99 4.08
C ALA A 529 16.03 -7.35 4.64
N THR A 530 15.97 -7.79 5.90
CA THR A 530 14.72 -8.16 6.59
C THR A 530 13.73 -7.01 6.75
N VAL A 531 14.19 -5.74 6.74
CA VAL A 531 13.28 -4.61 6.84
C VAL A 531 12.44 -4.39 5.59
N PHE A 532 12.88 -4.90 4.43
CA PHE A 532 12.13 -4.73 3.16
C PHE A 532 10.82 -5.52 3.16
N ASP A 533 10.79 -6.68 3.80
CA ASP A 533 9.56 -7.45 3.99
C ASP A 533 8.58 -6.70 4.91
N LEU A 534 9.08 -6.06 5.95
CA LEU A 534 8.26 -5.21 6.82
C LEU A 534 7.66 -4.02 6.06
N ILE A 535 8.46 -3.34 5.23
CA ILE A 535 8.00 -2.23 4.38
C ILE A 535 6.93 -2.69 3.38
N ASN A 536 7.11 -3.86 2.74
CA ASN A 536 6.13 -4.43 1.83
C ASN A 536 4.80 -4.71 2.53
N GLN A 537 4.85 -5.34 3.71
CA GLN A 537 3.66 -5.63 4.53
C GLN A 537 2.96 -4.35 4.98
N ALA A 538 3.71 -3.37 5.48
CA ALA A 538 3.18 -2.09 5.91
C ALA A 538 2.52 -1.33 4.74
N SER A 539 3.13 -1.34 3.56
CA SER A 539 2.58 -0.72 2.34
C SER A 539 1.28 -1.39 1.89
N ALA A 540 1.18 -2.72 2.02
CA ALA A 540 -0.05 -3.45 1.71
C ALA A 540 -1.17 -3.10 2.69
N LYS A 541 -0.88 -3.06 4.00
CA LYS A 541 -1.83 -2.66 5.06
C LYS A 541 -2.32 -1.22 4.86
N ASN A 542 -1.41 -0.29 4.53
CA ASN A 542 -1.76 1.09 4.24
C ASN A 542 -2.76 1.19 3.08
N ARG A 543 -2.46 0.57 1.94
CA ARG A 543 -3.38 0.57 0.79
C ARG A 543 -4.75 0.03 1.16
N GLN A 544 -4.80 -1.07 1.89
CA GLN A 544 -6.05 -1.68 2.34
C GLN A 544 -6.84 -0.73 3.24
N ALA A 545 -6.19 -0.09 4.21
CA ALA A 545 -6.83 0.84 5.15
C ALA A 545 -7.40 2.06 4.43
N VAL A 546 -6.59 2.70 3.57
CA VAL A 546 -7.00 3.90 2.81
C VAL A 546 -8.15 3.56 1.85
N THR A 547 -8.05 2.43 1.13
CA THR A 547 -9.13 1.98 0.24
C THR A 547 -10.43 1.74 1.00
N ALA A 548 -10.38 1.08 2.16
CA ALA A 548 -11.56 0.83 2.97
C ALA A 548 -12.19 2.12 3.51
N ALA A 549 -11.37 3.06 3.98
CA ALA A 549 -11.86 4.37 4.44
C ALA A 549 -12.51 5.16 3.30
N ASN A 550 -11.88 5.17 2.12
CA ASN A 550 -12.42 5.83 0.93
C ASN A 550 -13.75 5.20 0.49
N ASN A 551 -13.83 3.88 0.46
CA ASN A 551 -15.08 3.18 0.14
C ASN A 551 -16.18 3.55 1.13
N TRP A 552 -15.87 3.62 2.42
CA TRP A 552 -16.84 3.99 3.44
C TRP A 552 -17.36 5.41 3.23
N LEU A 553 -16.47 6.39 3.06
CA LEU A 553 -16.83 7.78 2.77
C LEU A 553 -17.65 7.89 1.48
N SER A 554 -17.28 7.13 0.44
CA SER A 554 -18.04 7.06 -0.82
C SER A 554 -19.47 6.52 -0.62
N CYS A 555 -19.61 5.44 0.17
CA CYS A 555 -20.93 4.90 0.50
C CYS A 555 -21.78 5.88 1.30
N ASN A 556 -21.18 6.59 2.29
CA ASN A 556 -21.89 7.63 3.04
C ASN A 556 -22.39 8.75 2.11
N PHE A 557 -21.54 9.23 1.21
CA PHE A 557 -21.89 10.23 0.22
C PHE A 557 -23.03 9.77 -0.70
N LEU A 558 -22.90 8.58 -1.27
CA LEU A 558 -23.93 8.01 -2.17
C LEU A 558 -25.25 7.71 -1.44
N ASN A 559 -25.19 7.29 -0.17
CA ASN A 559 -26.39 7.13 0.67
C ASN A 559 -27.11 8.47 0.86
N ALA A 560 -26.36 9.54 1.12
CA ALA A 560 -26.94 10.89 1.26
C ALA A 560 -27.54 11.39 -0.07
N GLN A 561 -26.87 11.16 -1.20
CA GLN A 561 -27.40 11.50 -2.52
C GLN A 561 -28.69 10.70 -2.83
N SER A 562 -28.70 9.40 -2.52
CA SER A 562 -29.86 8.53 -2.72
C SER A 562 -31.06 8.96 -1.87
N ALA A 563 -30.83 9.37 -0.61
CA ALA A 563 -31.86 9.92 0.26
C ALA A 563 -32.49 11.23 -0.30
N ASN A 564 -31.71 11.99 -1.09
CA ASN A 564 -32.15 13.19 -1.80
C ASN A 564 -32.74 12.89 -3.20
N GLY A 565 -32.94 11.64 -3.55
CA GLY A 565 -33.55 11.21 -4.81
C GLY A 565 -32.58 11.00 -5.98
N GLN A 566 -31.28 11.09 -5.76
CA GLN A 566 -30.26 10.84 -6.79
C GLN A 566 -29.60 9.47 -6.56
N SER A 567 -30.07 8.46 -7.29
CA SER A 567 -29.54 7.09 -7.24
C SER A 567 -28.99 6.61 -8.58
N ASP A 568 -29.34 7.26 -9.69
CA ASP A 568 -28.97 6.89 -11.05
C ASP A 568 -27.76 7.68 -11.52
N TYR A 569 -26.80 6.98 -12.13
CA TYR A 569 -25.54 7.57 -12.59
C TYR A 569 -25.13 7.02 -13.96
N GLU A 570 -24.47 7.88 -14.76
CA GLU A 570 -23.69 7.44 -15.90
C GLU A 570 -22.33 6.93 -15.42
N ALA A 571 -21.89 5.81 -15.94
CA ALA A 571 -20.68 5.15 -15.51
C ALA A 571 -19.96 4.44 -16.65
N GLU A 572 -18.65 4.27 -16.50
CA GLU A 572 -17.82 3.48 -17.40
C GLU A 572 -17.41 2.17 -16.71
N ILE A 573 -17.43 1.06 -17.43
CA ILE A 573 -16.89 -0.22 -16.95
C ILE A 573 -15.37 -0.15 -17.00
N VAL A 574 -14.73 -0.13 -15.83
CA VAL A 574 -13.26 0.03 -15.69
C VAL A 574 -12.52 -1.27 -15.37
N HIS A 575 -13.21 -2.27 -14.87
CA HIS A 575 -12.64 -3.60 -14.61
C HIS A 575 -13.72 -4.67 -14.73
N ILE A 576 -13.34 -5.85 -15.25
CA ILE A 576 -14.27 -7.00 -15.42
C ILE A 576 -13.67 -8.24 -14.75
N THR A 577 -14.50 -8.97 -14.04
CA THR A 577 -14.22 -10.27 -13.42
C THR A 577 -15.18 -11.33 -13.94
N THR A 578 -15.01 -12.57 -13.55
CA THR A 578 -15.93 -13.66 -13.89
C THR A 578 -17.31 -13.53 -13.23
N SER A 579 -17.44 -12.71 -12.18
CA SER A 579 -18.66 -12.58 -11.36
C SER A 579 -19.39 -11.25 -11.55
N GLY A 580 -18.82 -10.31 -12.31
CA GLY A 580 -19.36 -8.98 -12.50
C GLY A 580 -18.28 -7.99 -12.91
N PHE A 581 -18.52 -6.72 -12.65
CA PHE A 581 -17.59 -5.68 -13.08
C PHE A 581 -17.56 -4.49 -12.10
N THR A 582 -16.48 -3.71 -12.17
CA THR A 582 -16.36 -2.43 -11.49
C THR A 582 -16.71 -1.31 -12.45
N VAL A 583 -17.50 -0.36 -11.97
CA VAL A 583 -17.86 0.85 -12.69
C VAL A 583 -17.22 2.06 -12.03
N LYS A 584 -16.89 3.06 -12.84
CA LYS A 584 -16.45 4.39 -12.39
C LYS A 584 -17.51 5.40 -12.82
N LEU A 585 -18.08 6.12 -11.85
CA LEU A 585 -19.08 7.16 -12.11
C LEU A 585 -18.42 8.33 -12.85
N LYS A 586 -19.04 8.78 -13.94
CA LYS A 586 -18.45 9.74 -14.87
C LYS A 586 -18.15 11.09 -14.20
N ASP A 587 -19.10 11.66 -13.49
CA ASP A 587 -18.99 13.02 -12.94
C ASP A 587 -18.31 13.05 -11.56
N LEU A 588 -18.30 11.93 -10.85
CA LEU A 588 -17.81 11.82 -9.49
C LEU A 588 -16.47 11.10 -9.38
N GLY A 589 -16.10 10.30 -10.39
CA GLY A 589 -14.92 9.46 -10.35
C GLY A 589 -14.96 8.36 -9.28
N LEU A 590 -16.08 8.20 -8.56
CA LEU A 590 -16.26 7.15 -7.56
C LEU A 590 -16.40 5.80 -8.25
N GLU A 591 -15.82 4.78 -7.63
CA GLU A 591 -15.89 3.40 -8.13
C GLU A 591 -16.81 2.54 -7.28
N GLY A 592 -17.43 1.55 -7.91
CA GLY A 592 -18.22 0.55 -7.22
C GLY A 592 -18.43 -0.70 -8.07
N THR A 593 -19.07 -1.71 -7.51
CA THR A 593 -19.20 -3.03 -8.12
C THR A 593 -20.62 -3.34 -8.53
N VAL A 594 -20.75 -4.03 -9.68
CA VAL A 594 -21.98 -4.69 -10.12
C VAL A 594 -21.76 -6.20 -10.04
N ASP A 595 -22.51 -6.87 -9.19
CA ASP A 595 -22.44 -8.34 -9.00
C ASP A 595 -23.54 -9.03 -9.85
N LEU A 596 -23.13 -9.73 -10.90
CA LEU A 596 -24.03 -10.44 -11.81
C LEU A 596 -24.38 -11.87 -11.36
N ARG A 597 -23.81 -12.37 -10.26
CA ARG A 597 -24.12 -13.73 -9.75
C ARG A 597 -25.56 -13.87 -9.26
N ARG A 598 -26.20 -12.75 -8.94
CA ARG A 598 -27.59 -12.68 -8.46
C ARG A 598 -28.61 -12.52 -9.58
N GLU A 599 -28.14 -12.32 -10.82
CA GLU A 599 -28.98 -12.20 -11.99
C GLU A 599 -29.53 -13.58 -12.41
N GLU A 600 -30.71 -13.59 -12.99
CA GLU A 600 -31.33 -14.81 -13.52
C GLU A 600 -30.55 -15.42 -14.69
N GLU A 601 -29.94 -14.56 -15.51
CA GLU A 601 -29.09 -14.96 -16.60
C GLU A 601 -27.66 -15.29 -16.14
N LYS A 602 -27.13 -16.38 -16.67
CA LYS A 602 -25.71 -16.74 -16.46
C LYS A 602 -24.82 -16.02 -17.45
N PHE A 603 -23.81 -15.35 -16.94
CA PHE A 603 -22.80 -14.67 -17.74
C PHE A 603 -21.53 -15.52 -17.84
N SER A 604 -20.93 -15.51 -19.02
CA SER A 604 -19.62 -16.09 -19.30
C SER A 604 -18.60 -14.97 -19.58
N PHE A 605 -17.41 -15.12 -19.04
CA PHE A 605 -16.33 -14.15 -19.25
C PHE A 605 -15.50 -14.55 -20.46
N ASP A 606 -15.40 -13.63 -21.43
CA ASP A 606 -14.49 -13.72 -22.56
C ASP A 606 -13.25 -12.85 -22.29
N LYS A 607 -12.11 -13.52 -22.05
CA LYS A 607 -10.83 -12.85 -21.74
C LYS A 607 -10.26 -12.04 -22.92
N TRP A 608 -10.62 -12.38 -24.17
CA TRP A 608 -10.12 -11.75 -25.37
C TRP A 608 -10.99 -10.58 -25.87
N GLU A 609 -12.21 -10.55 -25.45
CA GLU A 609 -13.11 -9.41 -25.69
C GLU A 609 -13.23 -8.52 -24.45
N MET A 610 -12.62 -8.92 -23.32
CA MET A 610 -12.82 -8.27 -22.02
C MET A 610 -14.29 -7.97 -21.76
N ALA A 611 -15.11 -9.00 -21.91
CA ALA A 611 -16.55 -8.90 -21.86
C ALA A 611 -17.19 -10.02 -21.03
N LEU A 612 -18.32 -9.71 -20.40
CA LEU A 612 -19.25 -10.67 -19.84
C LEU A 612 -20.46 -10.74 -20.76
N ALA A 613 -20.81 -11.91 -21.22
CA ALA A 613 -21.94 -12.12 -22.11
C ALA A 613 -22.89 -13.18 -21.58
N SER A 614 -24.18 -12.91 -21.67
CA SER A 614 -25.29 -13.85 -21.53
C SER A 614 -25.98 -14.11 -22.89
N LYS A 615 -27.14 -14.70 -22.89
CA LYS A 615 -27.92 -14.89 -24.12
C LYS A 615 -28.44 -13.58 -24.71
N THR A 616 -28.76 -12.59 -23.86
CA THR A 616 -29.45 -11.36 -24.27
C THR A 616 -28.62 -10.09 -23.97
N ARG A 617 -27.66 -10.15 -23.05
CA ARG A 617 -26.89 -8.97 -22.58
C ARG A 617 -25.39 -9.19 -22.71
N ARG A 618 -24.70 -8.11 -23.03
CA ARG A 618 -23.22 -8.07 -23.07
C ARG A 618 -22.70 -6.80 -22.41
N TYR A 619 -21.69 -6.95 -21.57
CA TYR A 619 -20.98 -5.88 -20.89
C TYR A 619 -19.49 -5.98 -21.22
N GLN A 620 -18.92 -4.88 -21.69
CA GLN A 620 -17.53 -4.83 -22.17
C GLN A 620 -16.74 -3.74 -21.44
N LEU A 621 -15.44 -3.95 -21.29
CA LEU A 621 -14.55 -2.95 -20.72
C LEU A 621 -14.61 -1.62 -21.51
N ARG A 622 -14.61 -0.47 -20.82
CA ARG A 622 -14.81 0.89 -21.34
C ARG A 622 -16.23 1.20 -21.87
N GLN A 623 -17.15 0.26 -21.76
CA GLN A 623 -18.54 0.54 -22.12
C GLN A 623 -19.14 1.58 -21.17
N GLN A 624 -19.83 2.57 -21.74
CA GLN A 624 -20.65 3.53 -21.00
C GLN A 624 -22.00 2.88 -20.72
N ILE A 625 -22.42 2.91 -19.47
CA ILE A 625 -23.69 2.32 -19.02
C ILE A 625 -24.35 3.23 -17.97
N ARG A 626 -25.65 3.02 -17.78
CA ARG A 626 -26.36 3.62 -16.64
C ARG A 626 -26.48 2.61 -15.52
N VAL A 627 -26.22 3.07 -14.31
CA VAL A 627 -26.27 2.26 -13.10
C VAL A 627 -27.05 2.96 -12.01
N GLN A 628 -27.70 2.16 -11.16
CA GLN A 628 -28.40 2.63 -9.98
C GLN A 628 -27.65 2.18 -8.73
N TYR A 629 -27.39 3.12 -7.82
CA TYR A 629 -26.77 2.85 -6.53
C TYR A 629 -27.69 2.00 -5.65
N GLN A 630 -27.11 1.00 -5.00
CA GLN A 630 -27.78 0.18 -3.99
C GLN A 630 -27.33 0.62 -2.60
N PRO A 631 -28.18 1.31 -1.82
CA PRO A 631 -27.78 1.86 -0.51
C PRO A 631 -27.27 0.78 0.43
N VAL A 632 -26.17 1.09 1.14
CA VAL A 632 -25.56 0.24 2.17
C VAL A 632 -25.96 0.79 3.53
N GLU A 633 -26.71 0.03 4.31
CA GLU A 633 -27.25 0.48 5.61
C GLU A 633 -26.14 0.81 6.62
N LYS A 634 -25.10 -0.02 6.70
CA LYS A 634 -23.97 0.15 7.63
C LYS A 634 -22.65 -0.09 6.88
N PRO A 635 -22.17 0.90 6.12
CA PRO A 635 -20.90 0.74 5.41
C PRO A 635 -19.74 0.61 6.40
N ARG A 636 -18.79 -0.28 6.09
CA ARG A 636 -17.56 -0.51 6.87
C ARG A 636 -16.32 -0.68 6.00
N GLY A 637 -16.34 -0.05 4.83
CA GLY A 637 -15.22 -0.07 3.88
C GLY A 637 -15.40 -1.02 2.71
N GLU A 638 -16.60 -1.60 2.55
CA GLU A 638 -16.99 -2.32 1.33
C GLU A 638 -17.12 -1.33 0.18
N SER A 639 -16.85 -1.82 -1.03
CA SER A 639 -17.08 -1.06 -2.25
C SER A 639 -18.57 -0.76 -2.44
N ALA A 640 -18.90 0.41 -2.97
CA ALA A 640 -20.26 0.78 -3.34
C ALA A 640 -20.84 -0.26 -4.29
N SER A 641 -22.13 -0.59 -4.12
CA SER A 641 -22.84 -1.59 -4.93
C SER A 641 -23.81 -0.90 -5.88
N PHE A 642 -23.84 -1.39 -7.13
CA PHE A 642 -24.70 -0.86 -8.17
C PHE A 642 -25.43 -2.00 -8.90
N CYS A 643 -26.57 -1.68 -9.51
CA CYS A 643 -27.21 -2.52 -10.54
C CYS A 643 -27.31 -1.75 -11.86
N VAL A 644 -27.37 -2.45 -12.97
CA VAL A 644 -27.55 -1.84 -14.31
C VAL A 644 -29.01 -1.50 -14.51
N ILE A 645 -29.32 -0.34 -15.12
CA ILE A 645 -30.65 0.15 -15.44
C ILE A 645 -30.80 0.50 -16.92
#